data_21784f271db9ea1fe55995c45a75ab4a
#
_entry.id   21784f271db9ea1fe55995c45a75ab4a
#
_cell.length_a   1.000
_cell.length_b   1.000
_cell.length_c   1.000
_cell.angle_alpha   90.00
_cell.angle_beta   90.00
_cell.angle_gamma   90.00
#
_symmetry.space_group_name_H-M   'P 1'
#
loop_
_entity.id
_entity.type
_entity.pdbx_description
1 polymer ?
#
loop_
_entity_poly.entity_id
_entity_poly.type
_entity_poly.pdbx_seq_one_letter_code
_entity_poly.pdbx_strand_id
1 'polypeptide(L)'
;MTLKIDRSPRGAPAAPLQSLPYDSLGMDAESLKRGILGHLEYTLAELPQQVDSEWEPYVALALAVRDRMIERWVRTQETYYRRDAKRVYYLSLEYLMGRTLGNGLINMGLLDECTKALHELGYRLEDVREAEWDAGLGNGGLGRLAACFLDSMATLGYASYGYGLRYDYGIFHQRIVNGAQVEVPDGWLRYGNPWEIPRPGDRFRVQFFGGVRSSMDEQGRLVKEWVDTRDVLATPFDTPVPGYGTQTVNTLRLWAARAVEEFDLHDFNEGDYIGAIEARARSENICRVLYPSDSVAAGRELRLAQEYFFVSATLQDIIRRYKKRYRMFDEPRGARVFDHFADKVAIQLNDTHPALAVPELMRTLVDLEGLAWDEAWRITRATFGYTNHTVLPEALERWPVSLVGRMLPRHLEIIYEINRRLLDEVGGRFGPDDARARRMSLIDEAGGRRVRMANLAIVGSHSVNGVAELHTEILEREVFRDFHEMWPDRFNNKTNGITPRRWLLKSNPPLARLITETIGAGWVTNLEELRGLAAHASDAALGLAWRKAKRENKLRLAETIVRQYEHRGMALTVNPDSLFDVQVKRIHEYKRQLLNVLHVITLYNRLRDGHGSSIVARTVIFGGKAAPSYWMAKLIIRLINGVADTVNADPAARDRLTVVFLADYRVSLAEQIVPGAELSEQISTAGTEASGTGNMKFGLNGALTIGTMDGANVEMRQEVGDDNIFIFGLTAAEVAARRPHYVPGDVYRNEPSLARAVDMIGGGAFSPGEPDLFRPIVDSLLTGGDPFLVLADYASYMACQERVATTYRDESTWTRKSILNVAGMAKFSSDRTIRQYADEIWGVSPVRVE
;
A
#
# COMPACT_ATOMS: atom_id res chain seq x y z
N MET A 1 13.17 -33.75 -20.81
CA MET A 1 13.75 -34.86 -20.00
C MET A 1 13.19 -34.75 -18.58
N THR A 2 12.21 -35.52 -18.26
CA THR A 2 11.51 -35.49 -16.94
C THR A 2 12.45 -36.14 -15.93
N LEU A 3 13.01 -35.33 -15.04
CA LEU A 3 13.74 -35.86 -13.87
C LEU A 3 12.71 -36.62 -12.99
N LYS A 4 12.60 -37.92 -13.22
CA LYS A 4 12.04 -38.82 -12.20
C LYS A 4 13.04 -38.84 -11.06
N ILE A 5 12.71 -38.10 -9.98
CA ILE A 5 13.41 -38.32 -8.71
C ILE A 5 13.05 -39.74 -8.28
N ASP A 6 14.06 -40.60 -8.32
CA ASP A 6 13.99 -42.00 -7.87
C ASP A 6 13.59 -41.96 -6.37
N ARG A 7 12.35 -42.32 -6.09
CA ARG A 7 11.87 -42.55 -4.73
C ARG A 7 12.09 -43.99 -4.37
N SER A 8 13.35 -44.42 -4.28
CA SER A 8 13.67 -45.65 -3.57
C SER A 8 13.10 -45.55 -2.16
N PRO A 9 12.46 -46.59 -1.62
CA PRO A 9 11.99 -46.58 -0.25
C PRO A 9 13.19 -46.34 0.67
N ARG A 10 13.21 -45.13 1.30
CA ARG A 10 14.16 -44.85 2.35
C ARG A 10 13.94 -45.91 3.43
N GLY A 11 15.02 -46.54 3.88
CA GLY A 11 15.01 -47.47 5.00
C GLY A 11 14.27 -46.88 6.21
N ALA A 12 13.94 -47.73 7.17
CA ALA A 12 13.12 -47.40 8.35
C ALA A 12 13.28 -45.92 8.78
N PRO A 13 12.20 -45.19 9.03
CA PRO A 13 12.30 -43.75 9.33
C PRO A 13 13.30 -43.56 10.47
N ALA A 14 14.34 -42.78 10.19
CA ALA A 14 15.23 -42.30 11.22
C ALA A 14 14.39 -41.71 12.35
N ALA A 15 14.78 -41.88 13.59
CA ALA A 15 14.10 -41.27 14.74
C ALA A 15 13.84 -39.78 14.38
N PRO A 16 12.65 -39.27 14.66
CA PRO A 16 12.34 -37.89 14.32
C PRO A 16 13.41 -36.97 14.89
N LEU A 17 13.98 -36.10 14.04
CA LEU A 17 14.95 -35.11 14.50
C LEU A 17 14.27 -34.30 15.62
N GLN A 18 14.90 -34.30 16.81
CA GLN A 18 14.41 -33.48 17.90
C GLN A 18 14.69 -32.02 17.57
N SER A 19 13.66 -31.18 17.68
CA SER A 19 13.83 -29.74 17.61
C SER A 19 14.66 -29.26 18.82
N LEU A 20 15.40 -28.17 18.63
CA LEU A 20 16.03 -27.48 19.77
C LEU A 20 14.95 -27.02 20.75
N PRO A 21 15.27 -26.96 22.07
CA PRO A 21 14.34 -26.41 23.05
C PRO A 21 13.94 -24.97 22.65
N TYR A 22 12.67 -24.62 22.82
CA TYR A 22 12.21 -23.25 22.61
C TYR A 22 12.85 -22.33 23.68
N ASP A 23 12.99 -21.04 23.31
CA ASP A 23 13.65 -19.99 24.10
C ASP A 23 15.14 -20.25 24.36
N SER A 24 15.81 -21.03 23.47
CA SER A 24 17.23 -21.32 23.55
C SER A 24 18.12 -20.11 23.28
N LEU A 25 17.62 -19.09 22.57
CA LEU A 25 18.43 -17.96 22.11
C LEU A 25 18.54 -16.81 23.13
N GLY A 26 17.68 -16.75 24.14
CA GLY A 26 17.62 -15.66 25.12
C GLY A 26 17.18 -14.32 24.49
N MET A 27 16.53 -13.46 25.28
CA MET A 27 15.99 -12.17 24.85
C MET A 27 16.69 -10.98 25.53
N ASP A 28 17.67 -11.26 26.39
CA ASP A 28 18.45 -10.26 27.13
C ASP A 28 19.61 -9.68 26.29
N ALA A 29 20.16 -8.56 26.76
CA ALA A 29 21.22 -7.82 26.05
C ALA A 29 22.48 -8.66 25.82
N GLU A 30 22.88 -9.50 26.79
CA GLU A 30 24.09 -10.32 26.66
C GLU A 30 23.91 -11.44 25.61
N SER A 31 22.72 -12.04 25.55
CA SER A 31 22.38 -13.05 24.56
C SER A 31 22.27 -12.44 23.15
N LEU A 32 21.76 -11.20 23.05
CA LEU A 32 21.73 -10.44 21.79
C LEU A 32 23.13 -10.06 21.34
N LYS A 33 23.97 -9.55 22.24
CA LYS A 33 25.36 -9.20 21.95
C LYS A 33 26.16 -10.39 21.41
N ARG A 34 26.02 -11.57 22.05
CA ARG A 34 26.65 -12.80 21.56
C ARG A 34 26.12 -13.19 20.17
N GLY A 35 24.82 -13.04 19.92
CA GLY A 35 24.24 -13.30 18.61
C GLY A 35 24.78 -12.35 17.54
N ILE A 36 24.88 -11.05 17.84
CA ILE A 36 25.43 -10.04 16.92
C ILE A 36 26.88 -10.36 16.58
N LEU A 37 27.73 -10.60 17.60
CA LEU A 37 29.12 -10.97 17.39
C LEU A 37 29.25 -12.27 16.60
N GLY A 38 28.45 -13.30 16.92
CA GLY A 38 28.45 -14.55 16.19
C GLY A 38 28.07 -14.38 14.71
N HIS A 39 27.12 -13.49 14.38
CA HIS A 39 26.82 -13.20 12.98
C HIS A 39 27.89 -12.37 12.29
N LEU A 40 28.55 -11.42 12.98
CA LEU A 40 29.71 -10.72 12.42
C LEU A 40 30.81 -11.70 12.06
N GLU A 41 31.23 -12.54 13.01
CA GLU A 41 32.38 -13.46 12.83
C GLU A 41 32.06 -14.64 11.89
N TYR A 42 30.95 -15.35 12.10
CA TYR A 42 30.70 -16.63 11.40
C TYR A 42 29.77 -16.53 10.20
N THR A 43 28.93 -15.48 10.09
CA THR A 43 28.05 -15.32 8.94
C THR A 43 28.64 -14.32 7.93
N LEU A 44 29.20 -13.21 8.41
CA LEU A 44 29.77 -12.17 7.56
C LEU A 44 31.29 -12.30 7.38
N ALA A 45 31.95 -13.13 8.18
CA ALA A 45 33.40 -13.34 8.20
C ALA A 45 34.20 -12.04 8.45
N GLU A 46 33.65 -11.17 9.31
CA GLU A 46 34.28 -9.90 9.69
C GLU A 46 34.87 -9.98 11.09
N LEU A 47 36.02 -9.32 11.30
CA LEU A 47 36.59 -9.14 12.62
C LEU A 47 35.89 -7.95 13.29
N PRO A 48 35.24 -8.13 14.44
CA PRO A 48 34.46 -7.06 15.08
C PRO A 48 35.24 -5.74 15.33
N GLN A 49 36.57 -5.84 15.51
CA GLN A 49 37.46 -4.68 15.74
C GLN A 49 37.86 -3.95 14.45
N GLN A 50 37.53 -4.47 13.27
CA GLN A 50 37.90 -3.95 11.95
C GLN A 50 36.72 -3.56 11.09
N VAL A 51 35.50 -3.55 11.65
CA VAL A 51 34.31 -3.13 10.94
C VAL A 51 34.27 -1.60 10.84
N ASP A 52 34.39 -1.08 9.62
CA ASP A 52 34.45 0.35 9.33
C ASP A 52 33.13 0.93 8.77
N SER A 53 32.07 0.11 8.62
CA SER A 53 30.77 0.53 8.07
C SER A 53 29.63 0.27 9.05
N GLU A 54 28.46 0.85 8.78
CA GLU A 54 27.24 0.60 9.55
C GLU A 54 26.40 -0.56 8.95
N TRP A 55 26.81 -1.08 7.79
CA TRP A 55 26.08 -2.13 7.09
C TRP A 55 26.24 -3.50 7.77
N GLU A 56 27.43 -3.90 8.09
CA GLU A 56 27.73 -5.19 8.72
C GLU A 56 27.09 -5.28 10.12
N PRO A 57 27.18 -4.29 11.01
CA PRO A 57 26.44 -4.26 12.26
C PRO A 57 24.93 -4.34 12.10
N TYR A 58 24.38 -3.64 11.06
CA TYR A 58 22.97 -3.75 10.73
C TYR A 58 22.59 -5.18 10.34
N VAL A 59 23.33 -5.82 9.44
CA VAL A 59 23.04 -7.20 8.99
C VAL A 59 23.15 -8.18 10.15
N ALA A 60 24.20 -8.07 10.96
CA ALA A 60 24.41 -8.93 12.11
C ALA A 60 23.27 -8.80 13.16
N LEU A 61 22.88 -7.57 13.47
CA LEU A 61 21.74 -7.30 14.34
C LEU A 61 20.43 -7.85 13.74
N ALA A 62 20.19 -7.60 12.46
CA ALA A 62 19.00 -8.08 11.77
C ALA A 62 18.91 -9.62 11.81
N LEU A 63 20.01 -10.32 11.58
CA LEU A 63 20.08 -11.78 11.68
C LEU A 63 19.84 -12.27 13.09
N ALA A 64 20.46 -11.65 14.10
CA ALA A 64 20.26 -12.01 15.50
C ALA A 64 18.80 -11.83 15.97
N VAL A 65 18.12 -10.78 15.50
CA VAL A 65 16.69 -10.54 15.75
C VAL A 65 15.84 -11.54 14.96
N ARG A 66 16.17 -11.78 13.67
CA ARG A 66 15.47 -12.74 12.81
C ARG A 66 15.50 -14.16 13.39
N ASP A 67 16.59 -14.60 13.97
CA ASP A 67 16.69 -15.94 14.57
C ASP A 67 15.61 -16.15 15.66
N ARG A 68 15.38 -15.13 16.48
CA ARG A 68 14.32 -15.14 17.51
C ARG A 68 12.91 -15.07 16.90
N MET A 69 12.76 -14.35 15.78
CA MET A 69 11.51 -14.38 15.01
C MET A 69 11.26 -15.79 14.44
N ILE A 70 12.30 -16.45 13.89
CA ILE A 70 12.17 -17.79 13.30
C ILE A 70 11.76 -18.82 14.36
N GLU A 71 12.30 -18.77 15.56
CA GLU A 71 11.91 -19.64 16.66
C GLU A 71 10.39 -19.54 16.93
N ARG A 72 9.86 -18.31 17.10
CA ARG A 72 8.43 -18.08 17.27
C ARG A 72 7.63 -18.45 16.01
N TRP A 73 8.20 -18.24 14.82
CA TRP A 73 7.55 -18.52 13.53
C TRP A 73 7.30 -20.04 13.36
N VAL A 74 8.29 -20.89 13.66
CA VAL A 74 8.16 -22.34 13.61
C VAL A 74 7.06 -22.80 14.58
N ARG A 75 7.08 -22.30 15.82
CA ARG A 75 6.06 -22.56 16.84
C ARG A 75 4.65 -22.13 16.38
N THR A 76 4.55 -20.97 15.74
CA THR A 76 3.29 -20.46 15.17
C THR A 76 2.75 -21.40 14.10
N GLN A 77 3.58 -21.84 13.14
CA GLN A 77 3.15 -22.77 12.10
C GLN A 77 2.74 -24.12 12.66
N GLU A 78 3.48 -24.67 13.61
CA GLU A 78 3.14 -25.91 14.30
C GLU A 78 1.78 -25.79 15.00
N THR A 79 1.54 -24.69 15.70
CA THR A 79 0.26 -24.41 16.39
C THR A 79 -0.89 -24.36 15.39
N TYR A 80 -0.72 -23.68 14.25
CA TYR A 80 -1.77 -23.61 13.21
C TYR A 80 -2.09 -24.99 12.61
N TYR A 81 -1.08 -25.84 12.41
CA TYR A 81 -1.30 -27.22 11.99
C TYR A 81 -1.99 -28.06 13.08
N ARG A 82 -1.55 -27.97 14.34
CA ARG A 82 -2.12 -28.74 15.46
C ARG A 82 -3.60 -28.37 15.71
N ARG A 83 -3.92 -27.04 15.65
CA ARG A 83 -5.27 -26.52 15.87
C ARG A 83 -6.18 -26.64 14.65
N ASP A 84 -5.67 -27.09 13.54
CA ASP A 84 -6.40 -27.13 12.26
C ASP A 84 -7.09 -25.80 11.90
N ALA A 85 -6.37 -24.70 12.13
CA ALA A 85 -6.88 -23.34 12.01
C ALA A 85 -7.28 -23.01 10.57
N LYS A 86 -8.45 -22.38 10.39
CA LYS A 86 -8.79 -21.71 9.14
C LYS A 86 -7.79 -20.59 8.91
N ARG A 87 -7.25 -20.48 7.69
CA ARG A 87 -6.20 -19.52 7.34
C ARG A 87 -6.73 -18.44 6.41
N VAL A 88 -6.34 -17.22 6.68
CA VAL A 88 -6.55 -16.06 5.82
C VAL A 88 -5.36 -15.90 4.91
N TYR A 89 -5.62 -15.76 3.62
CA TYR A 89 -4.63 -15.45 2.59
C TYR A 89 -4.95 -14.09 1.99
N TYR A 90 -4.12 -13.10 2.32
CA TYR A 90 -4.29 -11.73 1.84
C TYR A 90 -3.47 -11.53 0.58
N LEU A 91 -4.15 -11.45 -0.57
CA LEU A 91 -3.53 -11.34 -1.89
C LEU A 91 -3.41 -9.86 -2.29
N SER A 92 -2.19 -9.36 -2.33
CA SER A 92 -1.92 -7.98 -2.75
C SER A 92 -0.72 -7.92 -3.70
N LEU A 93 -0.87 -7.17 -4.78
CA LEU A 93 0.23 -6.90 -5.70
C LEU A 93 1.28 -5.94 -5.09
N GLU A 94 0.91 -5.28 -3.99
CA GLU A 94 1.72 -4.30 -3.29
C GLU A 94 1.81 -4.60 -1.79
N TYR A 95 3.04 -4.55 -1.25
CA TYR A 95 3.30 -4.52 0.19
C TYR A 95 4.34 -3.45 0.49
N LEU A 96 3.89 -2.24 0.86
CA LEU A 96 4.78 -1.13 1.20
C LEU A 96 5.28 -1.27 2.64
N MET A 97 6.18 -2.20 2.85
CA MET A 97 6.66 -2.59 4.18
C MET A 97 7.52 -1.51 4.84
N GLY A 98 8.37 -0.83 4.06
CA GLY A 98 9.39 0.06 4.60
C GLY A 98 10.49 -0.73 5.32
N ARG A 99 11.13 -0.11 6.31
CA ARG A 99 12.16 -0.75 7.14
C ARG A 99 11.55 -1.72 8.15
N THR A 100 12.16 -2.88 8.33
CA THR A 100 11.67 -3.98 9.18
C THR A 100 12.28 -3.95 10.58
N LEU A 101 13.57 -3.64 10.73
CA LEU A 101 14.31 -3.73 11.98
C LEU A 101 13.59 -3.03 13.14
N GLY A 102 13.36 -1.73 13.01
CA GLY A 102 12.78 -0.95 14.12
C GLY A 102 11.38 -1.41 14.53
N ASN A 103 10.53 -1.82 13.56
CA ASN A 103 9.21 -2.38 13.85
C ASN A 103 9.32 -3.77 14.50
N GLY A 104 10.25 -4.59 14.02
CA GLY A 104 10.52 -5.91 14.56
C GLY A 104 10.99 -5.85 16.02
N LEU A 105 11.91 -4.93 16.34
CA LEU A 105 12.39 -4.73 17.72
C LEU A 105 11.25 -4.37 18.68
N ILE A 106 10.35 -3.48 18.26
CA ILE A 106 9.19 -3.07 19.07
C ILE A 106 8.22 -4.25 19.24
N ASN A 107 7.85 -4.94 18.17
CA ASN A 107 6.88 -6.02 18.21
C ASN A 107 7.38 -7.23 19.00
N MET A 108 8.69 -7.51 18.94
CA MET A 108 9.35 -8.58 19.70
C MET A 108 9.65 -8.22 21.17
N GLY A 109 9.53 -6.94 21.56
CA GLY A 109 9.91 -6.45 22.89
C GLY A 109 11.42 -6.41 23.11
N LEU A 110 12.20 -6.17 22.03
CA LEU A 110 13.68 -6.22 22.07
C LEU A 110 14.34 -4.85 22.00
N LEU A 111 13.57 -3.75 21.95
CA LEU A 111 14.12 -2.42 21.67
C LEU A 111 15.18 -2.00 22.69
N ASP A 112 14.87 -2.10 23.98
CA ASP A 112 15.74 -1.65 25.06
C ASP A 112 16.97 -2.55 25.18
N GLU A 113 16.79 -3.86 25.10
CA GLU A 113 17.87 -4.82 25.19
C GLU A 113 18.84 -4.74 24.00
N CYS A 114 18.32 -4.49 22.78
CA CYS A 114 19.15 -4.24 21.60
C CYS A 114 19.91 -2.92 21.70
N THR A 115 19.26 -1.88 22.22
CA THR A 115 19.92 -0.57 22.44
C THR A 115 21.11 -0.73 23.39
N LYS A 116 20.91 -1.47 24.48
CA LYS A 116 21.97 -1.75 25.47
C LYS A 116 23.08 -2.61 24.86
N ALA A 117 22.74 -3.69 24.16
CA ALA A 117 23.73 -4.58 23.52
C ALA A 117 24.60 -3.83 22.50
N LEU A 118 23.99 -2.99 21.64
CA LEU A 118 24.73 -2.18 20.68
C LEU A 118 25.61 -1.12 21.34
N HIS A 119 25.10 -0.46 22.37
CA HIS A 119 25.90 0.54 23.12
C HIS A 119 27.15 -0.09 23.73
N GLU A 120 27.07 -1.31 24.29
CA GLU A 120 28.21 -2.06 24.81
C GLU A 120 29.19 -2.48 23.70
N LEU A 121 28.74 -2.60 22.46
CA LEU A 121 29.58 -2.85 21.29
C LEU A 121 30.13 -1.56 20.63
N GLY A 122 29.76 -0.37 21.15
CA GLY A 122 30.22 0.91 20.65
C GLY A 122 29.35 1.51 19.52
N TYR A 123 28.18 0.93 19.26
CA TYR A 123 27.26 1.41 18.20
C TYR A 123 26.03 2.11 18.79
N ARG A 124 25.44 3.02 18.02
CA ARG A 124 24.12 3.61 18.32
C ARG A 124 23.06 2.93 17.45
N LEU A 125 21.97 2.52 18.07
CA LEU A 125 20.87 1.87 17.35
C LEU A 125 20.28 2.74 16.25
N GLU A 126 20.22 4.06 16.47
CA GLU A 126 19.72 5.03 15.51
C GLU A 126 20.52 4.98 14.19
N ASP A 127 21.85 4.97 14.30
CA ASP A 127 22.77 4.97 13.16
C ASP A 127 22.69 3.62 12.41
N VAL A 128 22.72 2.51 13.14
CA VAL A 128 22.56 1.15 12.57
C VAL A 128 21.23 1.00 11.82
N ARG A 129 20.13 1.57 12.32
CA ARG A 129 18.84 1.53 11.65
C ARG A 129 18.80 2.33 10.35
N GLU A 130 19.62 3.35 10.19
CA GLU A 130 19.68 4.15 8.96
C GLU A 130 20.33 3.38 7.80
N ALA A 131 21.14 2.35 8.07
CA ALA A 131 21.69 1.47 7.05
C ALA A 131 20.63 0.58 6.34
N GLU A 132 19.46 0.37 6.95
CA GLU A 132 18.38 -0.42 6.36
C GLU A 132 17.66 0.32 5.23
N TRP A 133 17.58 -0.29 4.05
CA TRP A 133 16.79 0.21 2.92
C TRP A 133 15.30 -0.07 3.12
N ASP A 134 14.45 0.85 2.66
CA ASP A 134 13.01 0.60 2.61
C ASP A 134 12.70 -0.49 1.59
N ALA A 135 11.93 -1.51 1.99
CA ALA A 135 11.31 -2.42 1.03
C ALA A 135 10.13 -1.68 0.35
N GLY A 136 10.42 -1.03 -0.77
CA GLY A 136 9.49 -0.19 -1.52
C GLY A 136 8.61 -1.00 -2.48
N LEU A 137 7.99 -2.09 -1.99
CA LEU A 137 7.17 -3.00 -2.81
C LEU A 137 5.71 -2.55 -2.92
N GLY A 138 5.49 -1.25 -2.92
CA GLY A 138 4.19 -0.62 -3.07
C GLY A 138 4.32 0.86 -3.44
N ASN A 139 3.23 1.44 -3.92
CA ASN A 139 3.21 2.81 -4.41
C ASN A 139 2.60 3.81 -3.42
N GLY A 140 1.61 3.39 -2.62
CA GLY A 140 0.87 4.31 -1.76
C GLY A 140 -0.04 3.64 -0.74
N GLY A 141 -1.27 4.15 -0.61
CA GLY A 141 -2.24 3.74 0.41
C GLY A 141 -2.58 2.26 0.39
N LEU A 142 -2.80 1.68 -0.78
CA LEU A 142 -3.15 0.26 -0.94
C LEU A 142 -2.03 -0.65 -0.41
N GLY A 143 -0.79 -0.44 -0.84
CA GLY A 143 0.36 -1.24 -0.40
C GLY A 143 0.69 -1.04 1.08
N ARG A 144 0.52 0.19 1.61
CA ARG A 144 0.75 0.45 3.04
C ARG A 144 -0.37 -0.13 3.91
N LEU A 145 -1.62 -0.14 3.43
CA LEU A 145 -2.73 -0.82 4.12
C LEU A 145 -2.45 -2.31 4.27
N ALA A 146 -2.04 -2.99 3.20
CA ALA A 146 -1.66 -4.40 3.23
C ALA A 146 -0.57 -4.67 4.29
N ALA A 147 0.45 -3.81 4.38
CA ALA A 147 1.49 -3.91 5.39
C ALA A 147 0.97 -3.66 6.83
N CYS A 148 0.03 -2.72 7.04
CA CYS A 148 -0.63 -2.52 8.33
C CYS A 148 -1.50 -3.72 8.71
N PHE A 149 -2.17 -4.33 7.76
CA PHE A 149 -3.02 -5.51 8.00
C PHE A 149 -2.20 -6.73 8.41
N LEU A 150 -1.01 -6.93 7.82
CA LEU A 150 -0.10 -8.00 8.28
C LEU A 150 0.30 -7.82 9.75
N ASP A 151 0.69 -6.61 10.15
CA ASP A 151 1.02 -6.26 11.53
C ASP A 151 -0.16 -6.54 12.47
N SER A 152 -1.36 -6.10 12.09
CA SER A 152 -2.58 -6.30 12.87
C SER A 152 -3.00 -7.77 12.96
N MET A 153 -2.96 -8.53 11.86
CA MET A 153 -3.29 -9.96 11.89
C MET A 153 -2.35 -10.75 12.79
N ALA A 154 -1.05 -10.43 12.78
CA ALA A 154 -0.07 -11.07 13.66
C ALA A 154 -0.28 -10.66 15.13
N THR A 155 -0.52 -9.38 15.39
CA THR A 155 -0.77 -8.85 16.74
C THR A 155 -2.04 -9.43 17.37
N LEU A 156 -3.08 -9.61 16.59
CA LEU A 156 -4.37 -10.17 17.02
C LEU A 156 -4.39 -11.71 17.04
N GLY A 157 -3.32 -12.36 16.58
CA GLY A 157 -3.20 -13.81 16.59
C GLY A 157 -4.02 -14.53 15.51
N TYR A 158 -4.41 -13.88 14.42
CA TYR A 158 -5.08 -14.54 13.30
C TYR A 158 -4.10 -15.34 12.46
N ALA A 159 -4.45 -16.58 12.14
CA ALA A 159 -3.66 -17.44 11.26
C ALA A 159 -3.70 -16.89 9.82
N SER A 160 -2.64 -16.21 9.39
CA SER A 160 -2.62 -15.51 8.10
C SER A 160 -1.31 -15.62 7.34
N TYR A 161 -1.45 -15.45 6.02
CA TYR A 161 -0.35 -15.29 5.06
C TYR A 161 -0.62 -14.08 4.18
N GLY A 162 0.39 -13.22 4.00
CA GLY A 162 0.41 -12.28 2.89
C GLY A 162 1.05 -12.92 1.67
N TYR A 163 0.49 -12.69 0.49
CA TYR A 163 1.08 -13.10 -0.78
C TYR A 163 1.24 -11.91 -1.71
N GLY A 164 2.40 -11.80 -2.36
CA GLY A 164 2.72 -10.73 -3.31
C GLY A 164 3.83 -11.11 -4.27
N LEU A 165 4.34 -10.10 -4.99
CA LEU A 165 5.50 -10.23 -5.86
C LEU A 165 6.76 -9.64 -5.21
N ARG A 166 7.90 -10.33 -5.38
CA ARG A 166 9.21 -9.87 -5.00
C ARG A 166 9.82 -9.09 -6.16
N TYR A 167 9.51 -7.79 -6.21
CA TYR A 167 10.09 -6.93 -7.23
C TYR A 167 11.58 -6.69 -6.97
N ASP A 168 12.39 -6.75 -8.02
CA ASP A 168 13.83 -6.49 -7.92
C ASP A 168 14.10 -5.02 -7.57
N TYR A 169 13.28 -4.10 -8.09
CA TYR A 169 13.43 -2.65 -7.92
C TYR A 169 12.22 -1.96 -7.28
N GLY A 170 11.11 -2.67 -7.05
CA GLY A 170 9.90 -2.11 -6.46
C GLY A 170 9.36 -0.88 -7.20
N ILE A 171 8.96 0.15 -6.42
CA ILE A 171 8.70 1.48 -6.96
C ILE A 171 10.02 2.23 -7.11
N PHE A 172 10.19 2.96 -8.21
CA PHE A 172 11.41 3.70 -8.52
C PHE A 172 11.85 4.65 -7.37
N HIS A 173 13.15 4.88 -7.27
CA HIS A 173 13.72 5.97 -6.46
C HIS A 173 13.57 7.29 -7.22
N GLN A 174 12.99 8.31 -6.56
CA GLN A 174 12.73 9.62 -7.15
C GLN A 174 13.90 10.58 -6.91
N ARG A 175 14.47 11.10 -8.00
CA ARG A 175 15.37 12.26 -7.95
C ARG A 175 14.66 13.50 -8.49
N ILE A 176 15.05 14.65 -7.96
CA ILE A 176 14.64 15.96 -8.51
C ILE A 176 15.86 16.58 -9.17
N VAL A 177 15.80 16.71 -10.49
CA VAL A 177 16.86 17.30 -11.32
C VAL A 177 16.25 18.48 -12.08
N ASN A 178 16.83 19.66 -11.90
CA ASN A 178 16.30 20.92 -12.46
C ASN A 178 14.80 21.11 -12.15
N GLY A 179 14.38 20.74 -10.93
CA GLY A 179 12.99 20.81 -10.48
C GLY A 179 12.04 19.71 -10.99
N ALA A 180 12.47 18.86 -11.92
CA ALA A 180 11.67 17.79 -12.49
C ALA A 180 11.94 16.43 -11.83
N GLN A 181 10.92 15.57 -11.79
CA GLN A 181 11.08 14.17 -11.36
C GLN A 181 11.87 13.37 -12.39
N VAL A 182 12.89 12.68 -11.91
CA VAL A 182 13.64 11.67 -12.66
C VAL A 182 13.55 10.35 -11.90
N GLU A 183 13.12 9.30 -12.58
CA GLU A 183 12.99 7.96 -12.04
C GLU A 183 14.31 7.20 -12.22
N VAL A 184 14.82 6.61 -11.13
CA VAL A 184 15.96 5.69 -11.17
C VAL A 184 15.59 4.39 -10.45
N PRO A 185 16.23 3.25 -10.82
CA PRO A 185 15.96 1.99 -10.14
C PRO A 185 16.23 2.09 -8.63
N ASP A 186 15.31 1.57 -7.81
CA ASP A 186 15.53 1.42 -6.38
C ASP A 186 16.24 0.11 -6.08
N GLY A 187 17.52 0.16 -5.82
CA GLY A 187 18.38 -1.02 -5.61
C GLY A 187 18.26 -1.61 -4.20
N TRP A 188 17.07 -1.74 -3.63
CA TRP A 188 16.84 -2.21 -2.25
C TRP A 188 17.42 -3.59 -1.94
N LEU A 189 17.62 -4.43 -2.96
CA LEU A 189 18.26 -5.76 -2.86
C LEU A 189 19.76 -5.77 -3.20
N ARG A 190 20.36 -4.60 -3.42
CA ARG A 190 21.75 -4.50 -3.90
C ARG A 190 22.75 -5.24 -3.01
N TYR A 191 22.53 -5.22 -1.70
CA TYR A 191 23.37 -5.87 -0.70
C TYR A 191 22.69 -7.08 -0.05
N GLY A 192 21.63 -7.62 -0.67
CA GLY A 192 20.79 -8.67 -0.12
C GLY A 192 19.72 -8.14 0.83
N ASN A 193 18.92 -9.07 1.37
CA ASN A 193 17.88 -8.76 2.35
C ASN A 193 17.98 -9.77 3.51
N PRO A 194 18.45 -9.36 4.70
CA PRO A 194 18.62 -10.28 5.81
C PRO A 194 17.30 -10.86 6.35
N TRP A 195 16.16 -10.26 6.02
CA TRP A 195 14.84 -10.68 6.54
C TRP A 195 14.20 -11.83 5.77
N GLU A 196 14.57 -12.03 4.51
CA GLU A 196 13.92 -13.05 3.67
C GLU A 196 14.63 -14.41 3.72
N ILE A 197 13.84 -15.47 3.57
CA ILE A 197 14.31 -16.86 3.50
C ILE A 197 13.83 -17.46 2.18
N PRO A 198 14.72 -17.81 1.24
CA PRO A 198 14.34 -18.47 0.01
C PRO A 198 13.83 -19.89 0.28
N ARG A 199 12.81 -20.32 -0.47
CA ARG A 199 12.21 -21.67 -0.38
C ARG A 199 12.34 -22.43 -1.70
N PRO A 200 13.52 -22.80 -2.15
CA PRO A 200 13.74 -23.40 -3.47
C PRO A 200 13.03 -24.75 -3.67
N GLY A 201 12.65 -25.45 -2.59
CA GLY A 201 11.85 -26.66 -2.64
C GLY A 201 10.37 -26.46 -2.90
N ASP A 202 9.86 -25.24 -2.80
CA ASP A 202 8.44 -24.88 -2.94
C ASP A 202 8.16 -24.13 -4.25
N ARG A 203 8.91 -24.42 -5.33
CA ARG A 203 8.72 -23.78 -6.64
C ARG A 203 7.49 -24.30 -7.36
N PHE A 204 6.82 -23.40 -8.10
CA PHE A 204 5.68 -23.73 -8.94
C PHE A 204 5.89 -23.28 -10.37
N ARG A 205 5.32 -24.05 -11.30
CA ARG A 205 5.31 -23.78 -12.73
C ARG A 205 4.07 -22.96 -13.06
N VAL A 206 4.24 -21.80 -13.68
CA VAL A 206 3.16 -20.94 -14.16
C VAL A 206 3.19 -20.93 -15.68
N GLN A 207 2.05 -21.23 -16.29
CA GLN A 207 1.89 -21.41 -17.73
C GLN A 207 1.34 -20.14 -18.38
N PHE A 208 1.82 -19.82 -19.57
CA PHE A 208 1.34 -18.70 -20.38
C PHE A 208 1.21 -19.12 -21.85
N PHE A 209 0.35 -18.45 -22.61
CA PHE A 209 0.19 -18.66 -24.05
C PHE A 209 -0.35 -20.05 -24.40
N GLY A 210 0.05 -20.61 -25.56
CA GLY A 210 -0.45 -21.90 -26.02
C GLY A 210 -1.90 -21.91 -26.47
N GLY A 211 -2.55 -23.07 -26.33
CA GLY A 211 -3.93 -23.27 -26.75
C GLY A 211 -4.69 -24.24 -25.85
N VAL A 212 -6.00 -24.37 -26.07
CA VAL A 212 -6.84 -25.32 -25.34
C VAL A 212 -7.21 -26.49 -26.23
N ARG A 213 -6.82 -27.68 -25.81
CA ARG A 213 -7.22 -28.94 -26.42
C ARG A 213 -8.43 -29.52 -25.68
N SER A 214 -9.44 -29.93 -26.44
CA SER A 214 -10.64 -30.59 -25.91
C SER A 214 -10.61 -32.06 -26.28
N SER A 215 -10.89 -32.96 -25.33
CA SER A 215 -10.97 -34.39 -25.55
C SER A 215 -12.09 -34.95 -24.67
N MET A 216 -12.55 -36.18 -24.98
CA MET A 216 -13.43 -36.93 -24.09
C MET A 216 -12.62 -37.90 -23.26
N ASP A 217 -12.88 -37.98 -21.96
CA ASP A 217 -12.29 -39.02 -21.11
C ASP A 217 -12.98 -40.37 -21.30
N GLU A 218 -12.46 -41.38 -20.61
CA GLU A 218 -13.03 -42.75 -20.67
C GLU A 218 -14.49 -42.83 -20.20
N GLN A 219 -14.97 -41.83 -19.42
CA GLN A 219 -16.32 -41.72 -18.93
C GLN A 219 -17.22 -40.86 -19.85
N GLY A 220 -16.72 -40.40 -20.99
CA GLY A 220 -17.42 -39.54 -21.93
C GLY A 220 -17.63 -38.10 -21.46
N ARG A 221 -16.82 -37.62 -20.48
CA ARG A 221 -16.84 -36.23 -20.03
C ARG A 221 -15.88 -35.41 -20.85
N LEU A 222 -16.27 -34.16 -21.18
CA LEU A 222 -15.42 -33.19 -21.85
C LEU A 222 -14.29 -32.73 -20.92
N VAL A 223 -13.06 -33.02 -21.30
CA VAL A 223 -11.85 -32.59 -20.59
C VAL A 223 -11.15 -31.53 -21.41
N LYS A 224 -10.73 -30.47 -20.75
CA LYS A 224 -9.94 -29.37 -21.31
C LYS A 224 -8.51 -29.45 -20.81
N GLU A 225 -7.55 -29.35 -21.73
CA GLU A 225 -6.14 -29.36 -21.44
C GLU A 225 -5.48 -28.12 -22.04
N TRP A 226 -4.71 -27.38 -21.24
CA TRP A 226 -3.95 -26.23 -21.69
C TRP A 226 -2.57 -26.70 -22.15
N VAL A 227 -2.28 -26.58 -23.44
CA VAL A 227 -1.14 -27.17 -24.12
C VAL A 227 -0.26 -26.12 -24.81
N ASP A 228 0.97 -26.51 -25.19
CA ASP A 228 1.94 -25.68 -25.92
C ASP A 228 2.24 -24.36 -25.22
N THR A 229 2.35 -24.40 -23.90
CA THR A 229 2.55 -23.24 -23.04
C THR A 229 4.02 -22.83 -22.95
N ARG A 230 4.24 -21.54 -22.67
CA ARG A 230 5.51 -21.03 -22.17
C ARG A 230 5.45 -20.98 -20.65
N ASP A 231 6.45 -21.55 -20.01
CA ASP A 231 6.43 -21.72 -18.57
C ASP A 231 7.46 -20.83 -17.87
N VAL A 232 7.04 -20.34 -16.69
CA VAL A 232 7.89 -19.54 -15.79
C VAL A 232 7.86 -20.21 -14.41
N LEU A 233 9.00 -20.29 -13.74
CA LEU A 233 9.09 -20.82 -12.38
C LEU A 233 8.86 -19.69 -11.36
N ALA A 234 7.90 -19.90 -10.49
CA ALA A 234 7.66 -19.05 -9.31
C ALA A 234 8.47 -19.61 -8.13
N THR A 235 9.43 -18.83 -7.65
CA THR A 235 10.28 -19.16 -6.51
C THR A 235 9.87 -18.30 -5.32
N PRO A 236 9.46 -18.89 -4.18
CA PRO A 236 8.99 -18.10 -3.04
C PRO A 236 10.13 -17.67 -2.13
N PHE A 237 9.96 -16.47 -1.56
CA PHE A 237 10.78 -15.89 -0.50
C PHE A 237 9.85 -15.54 0.66
N ASP A 238 10.15 -16.06 1.84
CA ASP A 238 9.34 -15.86 3.04
C ASP A 238 9.99 -14.87 3.99
N THR A 239 9.20 -13.88 4.44
CA THR A 239 9.60 -12.90 5.46
C THR A 239 8.73 -13.08 6.70
N PRO A 240 9.31 -13.22 7.91
CA PRO A 240 8.56 -13.31 9.16
C PRO A 240 7.92 -11.97 9.52
N VAL A 241 6.67 -12.01 9.99
CA VAL A 241 5.89 -10.85 10.42
C VAL A 241 5.48 -11.03 11.89
N PRO A 242 6.26 -10.49 12.83
CA PRO A 242 5.97 -10.64 14.26
C PRO A 242 4.81 -9.73 14.70
N GLY A 243 3.92 -10.25 15.53
CA GLY A 243 2.90 -9.45 16.21
C GLY A 243 3.45 -8.78 17.48
N TYR A 244 2.86 -7.65 17.85
CA TYR A 244 3.25 -6.88 19.03
C TYR A 244 2.81 -7.57 20.32
N GLY A 245 3.77 -7.83 21.21
CA GLY A 245 3.51 -8.40 22.54
C GLY A 245 2.90 -9.80 22.50
N THR A 246 3.08 -10.56 21.42
CA THR A 246 2.56 -11.92 21.25
C THR A 246 3.64 -12.88 20.74
N GLN A 247 3.40 -14.18 20.87
CA GLN A 247 4.27 -15.23 20.32
C GLN A 247 4.00 -15.49 18.82
N THR A 248 2.97 -14.87 18.26
CA THR A 248 2.58 -15.06 16.85
C THR A 248 3.58 -14.40 15.91
N VAL A 249 4.09 -15.18 14.95
CA VAL A 249 4.84 -14.69 13.80
C VAL A 249 4.22 -15.27 12.54
N ASN A 250 3.55 -14.41 11.75
CA ASN A 250 2.95 -14.78 10.48
C ASN A 250 3.96 -14.69 9.33
N THR A 251 3.52 -14.97 8.11
CA THR A 251 4.37 -15.04 6.92
C THR A 251 3.93 -14.02 5.87
N LEU A 252 4.88 -13.28 5.30
CA LEU A 252 4.74 -12.65 4.00
C LEU A 252 5.52 -13.49 2.98
N ARG A 253 4.83 -14.10 2.00
CA ARG A 253 5.42 -14.87 0.91
C ARG A 253 5.39 -14.05 -0.37
N LEU A 254 6.58 -13.77 -0.92
CA LEU A 254 6.76 -13.03 -2.15
C LEU A 254 7.33 -13.94 -3.25
N TRP A 255 6.74 -13.86 -4.44
CA TRP A 255 7.13 -14.67 -5.58
C TRP A 255 8.15 -13.94 -6.46
N ALA A 256 9.25 -14.61 -6.76
CA ALA A 256 10.21 -14.20 -7.79
C ALA A 256 10.06 -15.08 -9.03
N ALA A 257 10.02 -14.48 -10.19
CA ALA A 257 9.97 -15.18 -11.47
C ALA A 257 11.37 -15.64 -11.90
N ARG A 258 11.47 -16.89 -12.35
CA ARG A 258 12.71 -17.50 -12.87
C ARG A 258 12.42 -18.25 -14.16
N ALA A 259 13.38 -18.36 -15.04
CA ALA A 259 13.26 -19.20 -16.21
C ALA A 259 13.32 -20.69 -15.83
N VAL A 260 12.68 -21.55 -16.63
CA VAL A 260 12.82 -23.02 -16.52
C VAL A 260 14.24 -23.43 -16.90
N GLU A 261 14.77 -22.82 -17.97
CA GLU A 261 16.15 -22.92 -18.43
C GLU A 261 16.79 -21.55 -18.24
N GLU A 262 17.78 -21.46 -17.34
CA GLU A 262 18.38 -20.17 -16.97
C GLU A 262 19.44 -19.70 -17.95
N PHE A 263 20.02 -20.65 -18.72
CA PHE A 263 21.15 -20.41 -19.60
C PHE A 263 21.18 -21.44 -20.71
N ASP A 264 21.24 -20.99 -21.97
CA ASP A 264 21.45 -21.86 -23.12
C ASP A 264 22.95 -21.95 -23.44
N LEU A 265 23.57 -23.09 -23.11
CA LEU A 265 24.99 -23.32 -23.34
C LEU A 265 25.31 -23.49 -24.83
N HIS A 266 24.33 -23.94 -25.63
CA HIS A 266 24.53 -24.10 -27.08
C HIS A 266 24.65 -22.73 -27.75
N ASP A 267 23.68 -21.85 -27.54
CA ASP A 267 23.72 -20.49 -28.08
C ASP A 267 24.96 -19.73 -27.62
N PHE A 268 25.35 -19.89 -26.34
CA PHE A 268 26.57 -19.29 -25.81
C PHE A 268 27.82 -19.75 -26.55
N ASN A 269 27.94 -21.06 -26.81
CA ASN A 269 29.10 -21.64 -27.54
C ASN A 269 29.13 -21.26 -29.02
N GLU A 270 27.96 -20.98 -29.62
CA GLU A 270 27.85 -20.46 -30.99
C GLU A 270 28.13 -18.93 -31.05
N GLY A 271 28.39 -18.28 -29.92
CA GLY A 271 28.71 -16.84 -29.81
C GLY A 271 27.50 -15.94 -29.69
N ASP A 272 26.28 -16.48 -29.60
CA ASP A 272 25.06 -15.71 -29.28
C ASP A 272 24.89 -15.57 -27.77
N TYR A 273 25.67 -14.68 -27.17
CA TYR A 273 25.64 -14.41 -25.73
C TYR A 273 24.32 -13.75 -25.26
N ILE A 274 23.60 -13.10 -26.17
CA ILE A 274 22.30 -12.45 -25.87
C ILE A 274 21.20 -13.51 -25.92
N GLY A 275 21.16 -14.35 -26.95
CA GLY A 275 20.22 -15.46 -27.08
C GLY A 275 20.33 -16.43 -25.90
N ALA A 276 21.56 -16.73 -25.47
CA ALA A 276 21.83 -17.61 -24.33
C ALA A 276 21.16 -17.18 -23.00
N ILE A 277 20.81 -15.89 -22.81
CA ILE A 277 20.16 -15.36 -21.61
C ILE A 277 18.76 -14.78 -21.87
N GLU A 278 18.28 -14.83 -23.11
CA GLU A 278 16.99 -14.18 -23.48
C GLU A 278 15.80 -14.77 -22.70
N ALA A 279 15.70 -16.09 -22.60
CA ALA A 279 14.65 -16.79 -21.88
C ALA A 279 14.63 -16.39 -20.40
N ARG A 280 15.82 -16.29 -19.81
CA ARG A 280 16.00 -15.82 -18.43
C ARG A 280 15.52 -14.38 -18.28
N ALA A 281 16.01 -13.45 -19.11
CA ALA A 281 15.66 -12.04 -19.04
C ALA A 281 14.14 -11.83 -19.21
N ARG A 282 13.53 -12.55 -20.16
CA ARG A 282 12.09 -12.48 -20.43
C ARG A 282 11.25 -12.95 -19.23
N SER A 283 11.65 -14.04 -18.56
CA SER A 283 10.96 -14.57 -17.39
C SER A 283 11.12 -13.65 -16.17
N GLU A 284 12.35 -13.20 -15.89
CA GLU A 284 12.66 -12.35 -14.74
C GLU A 284 12.01 -10.96 -14.83
N ASN A 285 11.77 -10.44 -16.07
CA ASN A 285 11.10 -9.16 -16.26
C ASN A 285 9.71 -9.07 -15.58
N ILE A 286 9.03 -10.20 -15.36
CA ILE A 286 7.75 -10.24 -14.66
C ILE A 286 7.86 -9.59 -13.26
N CYS A 287 8.99 -9.80 -12.57
CA CYS A 287 9.20 -9.28 -11.21
C CYS A 287 10.23 -8.14 -11.13
N ARG A 288 10.55 -7.46 -12.25
CA ARG A 288 11.55 -6.37 -12.21
C ARG A 288 11.05 -5.13 -11.54
N VAL A 289 9.92 -4.60 -11.97
CA VAL A 289 9.41 -3.28 -11.57
C VAL A 289 7.93 -3.35 -11.25
N LEU A 290 7.52 -2.68 -10.19
CA LEU A 290 6.11 -2.45 -9.86
C LEU A 290 5.52 -1.42 -10.84
N TYR A 291 4.37 -1.71 -11.42
CA TYR A 291 3.66 -0.86 -12.39
C TYR A 291 4.51 -0.49 -13.61
N PRO A 292 4.81 -1.45 -14.50
CA PRO A 292 5.37 -1.11 -15.80
C PRO A 292 4.42 -0.17 -16.56
N SER A 293 4.99 0.69 -17.41
CA SER A 293 4.18 1.65 -18.17
C SER A 293 3.16 0.93 -19.07
N ASP A 294 1.87 1.21 -18.87
CA ASP A 294 0.76 0.65 -19.62
C ASP A 294 0.41 1.45 -20.90
N SER A 295 1.15 2.52 -21.16
CA SER A 295 1.00 3.32 -22.36
C SER A 295 1.32 2.54 -23.65
N VAL A 296 2.17 1.50 -23.54
CA VAL A 296 2.58 0.63 -24.65
C VAL A 296 2.01 -0.78 -24.50
N ALA A 297 1.83 -1.47 -25.64
CA ALA A 297 1.27 -2.83 -25.65
C ALA A 297 2.08 -3.83 -24.82
N ALA A 298 3.42 -3.77 -24.91
CA ALA A 298 4.32 -4.63 -24.14
C ALA A 298 4.19 -4.42 -22.61
N GLY A 299 3.97 -3.18 -22.17
CA GLY A 299 3.77 -2.88 -20.75
C GLY A 299 2.43 -3.42 -20.24
N ARG A 300 1.35 -3.33 -21.04
CA ARG A 300 0.07 -3.97 -20.69
C ARG A 300 0.16 -5.49 -20.62
N GLU A 301 0.89 -6.12 -21.55
CA GLU A 301 1.16 -7.56 -21.52
C GLU A 301 1.92 -7.94 -20.25
N LEU A 302 2.97 -7.20 -19.90
CA LEU A 302 3.77 -7.43 -18.71
C LEU A 302 2.93 -7.26 -17.43
N ARG A 303 2.06 -6.26 -17.36
CA ARG A 303 1.17 -6.05 -16.22
C ARG A 303 0.20 -7.21 -16.03
N LEU A 304 -0.43 -7.69 -17.10
CA LEU A 304 -1.30 -8.87 -17.04
C LEU A 304 -0.50 -10.14 -16.65
N ALA A 305 0.75 -10.26 -17.15
CA ALA A 305 1.64 -11.36 -16.76
C ALA A 305 1.96 -11.33 -15.26
N GLN A 306 2.21 -10.15 -14.67
CA GLN A 306 2.43 -9.99 -13.22
C GLN A 306 1.23 -10.49 -12.41
N GLU A 307 0.02 -10.06 -12.78
CA GLU A 307 -1.21 -10.42 -12.08
C GLU A 307 -1.47 -11.93 -12.14
N TYR A 308 -1.36 -12.53 -13.31
CA TYR A 308 -1.59 -13.97 -13.46
C TYR A 308 -0.48 -14.83 -12.82
N PHE A 309 0.78 -14.47 -13.01
CA PHE A 309 1.91 -15.14 -12.37
C PHE A 309 1.74 -15.21 -10.85
N PHE A 310 1.42 -14.08 -10.25
CA PHE A 310 1.15 -13.94 -8.83
C PHE A 310 0.01 -14.86 -8.36
N VAL A 311 -1.12 -14.81 -9.03
CA VAL A 311 -2.33 -15.55 -8.69
C VAL A 311 -2.12 -17.06 -8.83
N SER A 312 -1.54 -17.51 -9.96
CA SER A 312 -1.35 -18.93 -10.22
C SER A 312 -0.39 -19.57 -9.22
N ALA A 313 0.76 -18.93 -8.95
CA ALA A 313 1.72 -19.42 -7.96
C ALA A 313 1.08 -19.50 -6.56
N THR A 314 0.32 -18.48 -6.18
CA THR A 314 -0.34 -18.40 -4.87
C THR A 314 -1.38 -19.48 -4.69
N LEU A 315 -2.28 -19.69 -5.65
CA LEU A 315 -3.30 -20.73 -5.56
C LEU A 315 -2.72 -22.14 -5.54
N GLN A 316 -1.67 -22.39 -6.34
CA GLN A 316 -0.95 -23.67 -6.30
C GLN A 316 -0.38 -23.94 -4.89
N ASP A 317 0.20 -22.95 -4.22
CA ASP A 317 0.73 -23.10 -2.86
C ASP A 317 -0.37 -23.31 -1.82
N ILE A 318 -1.46 -22.55 -1.89
CA ILE A 318 -2.63 -22.69 -0.99
C ILE A 318 -3.21 -24.09 -1.11
N ILE A 319 -3.48 -24.58 -2.33
CA ILE A 319 -4.03 -25.89 -2.60
C ILE A 319 -3.05 -26.99 -2.13
N ARG A 320 -1.75 -26.84 -2.40
CA ARG A 320 -0.72 -27.77 -1.92
C ARG A 320 -0.73 -27.87 -0.39
N ARG A 321 -0.81 -26.72 0.31
CA ARG A 321 -0.89 -26.69 1.78
C ARG A 321 -2.14 -27.38 2.29
N TYR A 322 -3.29 -27.14 1.67
CA TYR A 322 -4.56 -27.77 1.99
C TYR A 322 -4.45 -29.29 1.83
N LYS A 323 -4.04 -29.76 0.66
CA LYS A 323 -3.86 -31.20 0.37
C LYS A 323 -2.87 -31.87 1.34
N LYS A 324 -1.74 -31.20 1.63
CA LYS A 324 -0.73 -31.71 2.55
C LYS A 324 -1.29 -31.92 3.97
N ARG A 325 -2.11 -30.99 4.42
CA ARG A 325 -2.74 -31.05 5.74
C ARG A 325 -3.63 -32.28 5.91
N TYR A 326 -4.37 -32.61 4.89
CA TYR A 326 -5.35 -33.71 4.91
C TYR A 326 -4.83 -35.01 4.28
N ARG A 327 -3.53 -35.07 3.91
CA ARG A 327 -2.87 -36.24 3.29
C ARG A 327 -3.55 -36.71 1.99
N MET A 328 -4.02 -35.75 1.17
CA MET A 328 -4.86 -35.99 -0.01
C MET A 328 -4.10 -35.99 -1.33
N PHE A 329 -2.80 -36.33 -1.35
CA PHE A 329 -2.03 -36.35 -2.60
C PHE A 329 -2.32 -37.57 -3.49
N ASP A 330 -2.79 -38.65 -2.87
CA ASP A 330 -3.06 -39.92 -3.56
C ASP A 330 -4.55 -40.19 -3.79
N GLU A 331 -5.42 -39.20 -3.48
CA GLU A 331 -6.86 -39.32 -3.69
C GLU A 331 -7.22 -39.23 -5.18
N PRO A 332 -8.21 -40.00 -5.66
CA PRO A 332 -8.68 -39.96 -7.05
C PRO A 332 -9.22 -38.57 -7.42
N ARG A 333 -9.06 -38.14 -8.68
CA ARG A 333 -9.72 -36.95 -9.22
C ARG A 333 -11.22 -37.02 -8.99
N GLY A 334 -11.83 -35.90 -8.53
CA GLY A 334 -13.27 -35.84 -8.25
C GLY A 334 -13.67 -36.36 -6.88
N ALA A 335 -12.72 -36.77 -6.02
CA ALA A 335 -13.02 -37.05 -4.63
C ALA A 335 -13.51 -35.80 -3.90
N ARG A 336 -14.31 -35.97 -2.82
CA ARG A 336 -14.86 -34.87 -1.99
C ARG A 336 -13.76 -34.14 -1.14
N VAL A 337 -12.59 -34.02 -1.72
CA VAL A 337 -11.40 -33.41 -1.11
C VAL A 337 -11.63 -31.94 -0.80
N PHE A 338 -12.38 -31.25 -1.67
CA PHE A 338 -12.59 -29.81 -1.60
C PHE A 338 -13.89 -29.37 -0.93
N ASP A 339 -14.72 -30.30 -0.43
CA ASP A 339 -16.02 -29.97 0.19
C ASP A 339 -15.86 -28.94 1.34
N HIS A 340 -14.78 -29.05 2.10
CA HIS A 340 -14.45 -28.18 3.22
C HIS A 340 -13.37 -27.12 2.91
N PHE A 341 -13.08 -26.88 1.62
CA PHE A 341 -12.01 -25.94 1.25
C PHE A 341 -12.26 -24.52 1.81
N ALA A 342 -13.46 -23.99 1.62
CA ALA A 342 -13.85 -22.68 2.12
C ALA A 342 -13.94 -22.59 3.65
N ASP A 343 -14.13 -23.75 4.33
CA ASP A 343 -14.13 -23.80 5.80
C ASP A 343 -12.71 -23.63 6.38
N LYS A 344 -11.67 -23.86 5.57
CA LYS A 344 -10.26 -23.85 5.96
C LYS A 344 -9.43 -22.76 5.27
N VAL A 345 -9.96 -22.18 4.21
CA VAL A 345 -9.29 -21.21 3.35
C VAL A 345 -10.19 -20.01 3.16
N ALA A 346 -9.71 -18.81 3.54
CA ALA A 346 -10.31 -17.53 3.20
C ALA A 346 -9.29 -16.72 2.39
N ILE A 347 -9.67 -16.24 1.21
CA ILE A 347 -8.80 -15.47 0.32
C ILE A 347 -9.39 -14.08 0.14
N GLN A 348 -8.61 -13.04 0.53
CA GLN A 348 -9.00 -11.65 0.31
C GLN A 348 -8.29 -11.07 -0.90
N LEU A 349 -9.05 -10.58 -1.86
CA LEU A 349 -8.57 -9.88 -3.05
C LEU A 349 -8.40 -8.39 -2.73
N ASN A 350 -7.15 -7.92 -2.68
CA ASN A 350 -6.85 -6.51 -2.44
C ASN A 350 -6.86 -5.76 -3.78
N ASP A 351 -7.99 -5.13 -4.09
CA ASP A 351 -8.38 -4.57 -5.38
C ASP A 351 -8.61 -5.65 -6.47
N THR A 352 -8.71 -5.22 -7.74
CA THR A 352 -8.93 -6.11 -8.89
C THR A 352 -7.66 -6.81 -9.37
N HIS A 353 -6.49 -6.40 -8.90
CA HIS A 353 -5.20 -6.94 -9.32
C HIS A 353 -5.11 -8.46 -9.23
N PRO A 354 -5.64 -9.14 -8.18
CA PRO A 354 -5.70 -10.59 -8.10
C PRO A 354 -7.02 -11.21 -8.62
N ALA A 355 -7.87 -10.49 -9.33
CA ALA A 355 -9.19 -10.99 -9.76
C ALA A 355 -9.12 -12.24 -10.66
N LEU A 356 -8.00 -12.45 -11.38
CA LEU A 356 -7.74 -13.68 -12.13
C LEU A 356 -7.69 -14.94 -11.24
N ALA A 357 -7.65 -14.78 -9.90
CA ALA A 357 -7.79 -15.89 -8.96
C ALA A 357 -9.13 -16.64 -9.13
N VAL A 358 -10.18 -15.94 -9.52
CA VAL A 358 -11.50 -16.54 -9.74
C VAL A 358 -11.46 -17.58 -10.88
N PRO A 359 -11.09 -17.24 -12.12
CA PRO A 359 -10.99 -18.24 -13.18
C PRO A 359 -9.84 -19.22 -12.99
N GLU A 360 -8.74 -18.89 -12.29
CA GLU A 360 -7.64 -19.82 -12.02
C GLU A 360 -8.04 -20.88 -11.00
N LEU A 361 -8.79 -20.54 -9.95
CA LEU A 361 -9.32 -21.53 -9.02
C LEU A 361 -10.33 -22.44 -9.72
N MET A 362 -11.20 -21.88 -10.56
CA MET A 362 -12.13 -22.68 -11.40
C MET A 362 -11.36 -23.64 -12.31
N ARG A 363 -10.34 -23.17 -13.03
CA ARG A 363 -9.50 -24.02 -13.87
C ARG A 363 -8.87 -25.15 -13.07
N THR A 364 -8.34 -24.84 -11.90
CA THR A 364 -7.71 -25.85 -11.04
C THR A 364 -8.73 -26.89 -10.58
N LEU A 365 -9.87 -26.46 -10.06
CA LEU A 365 -10.89 -27.38 -9.54
C LEU A 365 -11.53 -28.23 -10.66
N VAL A 366 -11.83 -27.63 -11.82
CA VAL A 366 -12.50 -28.34 -12.93
C VAL A 366 -11.50 -29.17 -13.74
N ASP A 367 -10.43 -28.55 -14.26
CA ASP A 367 -9.55 -29.18 -15.25
C ASP A 367 -8.49 -30.10 -14.60
N LEU A 368 -7.97 -29.72 -13.42
CA LEU A 368 -6.90 -30.46 -12.76
C LEU A 368 -7.44 -31.43 -11.69
N GLU A 369 -8.44 -31.02 -10.93
CA GLU A 369 -9.02 -31.82 -9.84
C GLU A 369 -10.27 -32.60 -10.28
N GLY A 370 -10.89 -32.26 -11.42
CA GLY A 370 -12.00 -33.00 -12.03
C GLY A 370 -13.35 -32.79 -11.37
N LEU A 371 -13.56 -31.67 -10.65
CA LEU A 371 -14.86 -31.33 -10.06
C LEU A 371 -15.86 -30.91 -11.13
N ALA A 372 -17.14 -31.12 -10.84
CA ALA A 372 -18.21 -30.56 -11.65
C ALA A 372 -18.21 -29.02 -11.54
N TRP A 373 -18.60 -28.34 -12.63
CA TRP A 373 -18.60 -26.88 -12.69
C TRP A 373 -19.33 -26.21 -11.52
N ASP A 374 -20.56 -26.69 -11.22
CA ASP A 374 -21.40 -26.06 -10.18
C ASP A 374 -20.81 -26.23 -8.78
N GLU A 375 -20.16 -27.35 -8.51
CA GLU A 375 -19.43 -27.60 -7.28
C GLU A 375 -18.19 -26.70 -7.18
N ALA A 376 -17.37 -26.65 -8.22
CA ALA A 376 -16.21 -25.77 -8.30
C ALA A 376 -16.59 -24.29 -8.12
N TRP A 377 -17.71 -23.88 -8.74
CA TRP A 377 -18.21 -22.52 -8.63
C TRP A 377 -18.70 -22.16 -7.21
N ARG A 378 -19.42 -23.08 -6.56
CA ARG A 378 -19.83 -22.93 -5.16
C ARG A 378 -18.62 -22.74 -4.24
N ILE A 379 -17.58 -23.57 -4.39
CA ILE A 379 -16.35 -23.49 -3.61
C ILE A 379 -15.63 -22.16 -3.89
N THR A 380 -15.48 -21.79 -5.16
CA THR A 380 -14.80 -20.55 -5.57
C THR A 380 -15.47 -19.33 -4.94
N ARG A 381 -16.78 -19.19 -5.09
CA ARG A 381 -17.53 -18.06 -4.50
C ARG A 381 -17.45 -18.01 -2.97
N ALA A 382 -17.45 -19.15 -2.30
CA ALA A 382 -17.36 -19.21 -0.84
C ALA A 382 -15.96 -18.89 -0.30
N THR A 383 -14.94 -18.91 -1.15
CA THR A 383 -13.54 -18.73 -0.75
C THR A 383 -13.09 -17.27 -0.83
N PHE A 384 -13.57 -16.47 -1.80
CA PHE A 384 -13.09 -15.13 -2.07
C PHE A 384 -13.93 -14.03 -1.43
N GLY A 385 -13.22 -13.02 -0.88
CA GLY A 385 -13.72 -11.68 -0.59
C GLY A 385 -13.00 -10.67 -1.48
N TYR A 386 -13.68 -9.61 -1.91
CA TYR A 386 -13.14 -8.54 -2.75
C TYR A 386 -13.24 -7.19 -2.06
N THR A 387 -12.11 -6.49 -1.93
CA THR A 387 -12.04 -5.11 -1.46
C THR A 387 -11.77 -4.19 -2.65
N ASN A 388 -12.66 -3.22 -2.88
CA ASN A 388 -12.46 -2.16 -3.86
C ASN A 388 -11.76 -0.96 -3.22
N HIS A 389 -10.79 -0.35 -3.94
CA HIS A 389 -10.02 0.81 -3.45
C HIS A 389 -10.17 2.07 -4.31
N THR A 390 -11.06 2.07 -5.29
CA THR A 390 -11.23 3.21 -6.19
C THR A 390 -12.67 3.53 -6.47
N VAL A 391 -12.97 4.82 -6.67
CA VAL A 391 -14.28 5.31 -7.13
C VAL A 391 -14.24 5.84 -8.56
N LEU A 392 -13.05 6.08 -9.11
CA LEU A 392 -12.89 6.64 -10.47
C LEU A 392 -13.13 5.53 -11.50
N PRO A 393 -14.17 5.64 -12.36
CA PRO A 393 -14.50 4.59 -13.33
C PRO A 393 -13.36 4.26 -14.31
N GLU A 394 -12.53 5.25 -14.64
CA GLU A 394 -11.36 5.10 -15.51
C GLU A 394 -10.22 4.28 -14.85
N ALA A 395 -10.21 4.20 -13.53
CA ALA A 395 -9.23 3.40 -12.78
C ALA A 395 -9.67 1.94 -12.56
N LEU A 396 -10.89 1.57 -12.95
CA LEU A 396 -11.35 0.16 -12.95
C LEU A 396 -10.69 -0.59 -14.10
N GLU A 397 -9.93 -1.64 -13.78
CA GLU A 397 -9.16 -2.42 -14.75
C GLU A 397 -10.03 -3.10 -15.80
N ARG A 398 -9.60 -2.98 -17.04
CA ARG A 398 -10.25 -3.63 -18.21
C ARG A 398 -9.17 -4.17 -19.14
N TRP A 399 -9.13 -5.47 -19.36
CA TRP A 399 -8.17 -6.12 -20.22
C TRP A 399 -8.75 -6.44 -21.60
N PRO A 400 -8.06 -6.10 -22.71
CA PRO A 400 -8.52 -6.51 -24.04
C PRO A 400 -8.70 -8.02 -24.13
N VAL A 401 -9.84 -8.48 -24.62
CA VAL A 401 -10.15 -9.90 -24.82
C VAL A 401 -9.08 -10.59 -25.68
N SER A 402 -8.56 -9.90 -26.70
CA SER A 402 -7.48 -10.40 -27.56
C SER A 402 -6.19 -10.67 -26.79
N LEU A 403 -5.86 -9.82 -25.81
CA LEU A 403 -4.69 -10.00 -24.96
C LEU A 403 -4.89 -11.19 -24.00
N VAL A 404 -6.02 -11.22 -23.29
CA VAL A 404 -6.36 -12.31 -22.37
C VAL A 404 -6.42 -13.65 -23.14
N GLY A 405 -7.07 -13.68 -24.31
CA GLY A 405 -7.19 -14.90 -25.11
C GLY A 405 -5.85 -15.42 -25.65
N ARG A 406 -4.92 -14.52 -25.98
CA ARG A 406 -3.57 -14.90 -26.41
C ARG A 406 -2.70 -15.42 -25.25
N MET A 407 -2.76 -14.75 -24.10
CA MET A 407 -1.92 -15.12 -22.96
C MET A 407 -2.50 -16.24 -22.11
N LEU A 408 -3.83 -16.26 -21.94
CA LEU A 408 -4.57 -17.08 -20.98
C LEU A 408 -5.83 -17.67 -21.64
N PRO A 409 -5.69 -18.46 -22.72
CA PRO A 409 -6.84 -18.90 -23.52
C PRO A 409 -7.89 -19.69 -22.71
N ARG A 410 -7.46 -20.56 -21.80
CA ARG A 410 -8.38 -21.33 -20.97
C ARG A 410 -9.14 -20.47 -19.96
N HIS A 411 -8.50 -19.46 -19.39
CA HIS A 411 -9.15 -18.53 -18.47
C HIS A 411 -10.21 -17.69 -19.18
N LEU A 412 -9.96 -17.30 -20.43
CA LEU A 412 -10.96 -16.59 -21.22
C LEU A 412 -12.20 -17.45 -21.47
N GLU A 413 -12.04 -18.75 -21.78
CA GLU A 413 -13.19 -19.67 -21.91
C GLU A 413 -13.99 -19.75 -20.61
N ILE A 414 -13.31 -19.83 -19.45
CA ILE A 414 -13.94 -19.86 -18.13
C ILE A 414 -14.67 -18.54 -17.83
N ILE A 415 -14.07 -17.39 -18.15
CA ILE A 415 -14.70 -16.07 -17.98
C ILE A 415 -15.97 -15.97 -18.83
N TYR A 416 -15.95 -16.45 -20.08
CA TYR A 416 -17.15 -16.46 -20.92
C TYR A 416 -18.26 -17.35 -20.34
N GLU A 417 -17.93 -18.51 -19.77
CA GLU A 417 -18.94 -19.38 -19.16
C GLU A 417 -19.51 -18.76 -17.87
N ILE A 418 -18.66 -18.14 -17.04
CA ILE A 418 -19.12 -17.37 -15.87
C ILE A 418 -20.07 -16.24 -16.33
N ASN A 419 -19.69 -15.51 -17.39
CA ASN A 419 -20.51 -14.41 -17.92
C ASN A 419 -21.86 -14.88 -18.45
N ARG A 420 -21.89 -16.00 -19.19
CA ARG A 420 -23.14 -16.58 -19.70
C ARG A 420 -24.09 -16.90 -18.54
N ARG A 421 -23.59 -17.60 -17.51
CA ARG A 421 -24.40 -17.96 -16.33
C ARG A 421 -24.87 -16.74 -15.54
N LEU A 422 -24.01 -15.71 -15.40
CA LEU A 422 -24.40 -14.44 -14.80
C LEU A 422 -25.55 -13.77 -15.56
N LEU A 423 -25.45 -13.69 -16.89
CA LEU A 423 -26.48 -13.04 -17.71
C LEU A 423 -27.80 -13.83 -17.69
N ASP A 424 -27.77 -15.16 -17.64
CA ASP A 424 -28.96 -16.01 -17.43
C ASP A 424 -29.61 -15.69 -16.06
N GLU A 425 -28.81 -15.53 -14.98
CA GLU A 425 -29.32 -15.20 -13.64
C GLU A 425 -29.90 -13.77 -13.59
N VAL A 426 -29.25 -12.79 -14.26
CA VAL A 426 -29.76 -11.42 -14.41
C VAL A 426 -31.09 -11.40 -15.15
N GLY A 427 -31.19 -12.09 -16.30
CA GLY A 427 -32.42 -12.20 -17.06
C GLY A 427 -33.56 -12.89 -16.28
N GLY A 428 -33.24 -13.91 -15.49
CA GLY A 428 -34.22 -14.60 -14.63
C GLY A 428 -34.72 -13.70 -13.48
N ARG A 429 -33.90 -12.82 -12.93
CA ARG A 429 -34.28 -11.95 -11.81
C ARG A 429 -34.96 -10.63 -12.23
N PHE A 430 -34.48 -10.00 -13.28
CA PHE A 430 -34.93 -8.67 -13.68
C PHE A 430 -35.75 -8.64 -14.97
N GLY A 431 -35.93 -9.80 -15.64
CA GLY A 431 -36.51 -9.88 -16.95
C GLY A 431 -35.58 -9.35 -18.05
N PRO A 432 -36.10 -9.17 -19.28
CA PRO A 432 -35.32 -8.71 -20.42
C PRO A 432 -34.98 -7.21 -20.29
N ASP A 433 -33.81 -6.90 -19.72
CA ASP A 433 -33.21 -5.56 -19.63
C ASP A 433 -31.80 -5.59 -20.24
N ASP A 434 -31.73 -5.32 -21.54
CA ASP A 434 -30.48 -5.31 -22.30
C ASP A 434 -29.49 -4.28 -21.79
N ALA A 435 -29.93 -3.16 -21.22
CA ALA A 435 -29.06 -2.12 -20.71
C ALA A 435 -28.38 -2.58 -19.40
N ARG A 436 -29.14 -3.21 -18.50
CA ARG A 436 -28.62 -3.80 -17.27
C ARG A 436 -27.70 -4.98 -17.58
N ALA A 437 -28.10 -5.89 -18.46
CA ALA A 437 -27.26 -6.99 -18.89
C ALA A 437 -25.91 -6.51 -19.43
N ARG A 438 -25.88 -5.45 -20.23
CA ARG A 438 -24.65 -4.84 -20.75
C ARG A 438 -23.78 -4.24 -19.63
N ARG A 439 -24.37 -3.58 -18.63
CA ARG A 439 -23.60 -3.03 -17.50
C ARG A 439 -23.03 -4.10 -16.59
N MET A 440 -23.76 -5.17 -16.35
CA MET A 440 -23.35 -6.28 -15.47
C MET A 440 -22.42 -7.29 -16.16
N SER A 441 -22.47 -7.38 -17.50
CA SER A 441 -21.60 -8.29 -18.27
C SER A 441 -20.12 -8.15 -17.87
N LEU A 442 -19.44 -9.28 -17.76
CA LEU A 442 -17.99 -9.34 -17.58
C LEU A 442 -17.24 -8.85 -18.81
N ILE A 443 -17.91 -8.82 -19.97
CA ILE A 443 -17.33 -8.38 -21.23
C ILE A 443 -17.91 -7.01 -21.60
N ASP A 444 -17.06 -6.01 -21.76
CA ASP A 444 -17.37 -4.72 -22.32
C ASP A 444 -17.28 -4.82 -23.84
N GLU A 445 -18.40 -4.64 -24.53
CA GLU A 445 -18.49 -4.70 -26.01
C GLU A 445 -18.22 -3.34 -26.66
N ALA A 446 -18.18 -2.25 -25.88
CA ALA A 446 -18.01 -0.90 -26.41
C ALA A 446 -16.53 -0.61 -26.73
N GLY A 447 -16.24 -0.14 -27.96
CA GLY A 447 -14.90 0.32 -28.33
C GLY A 447 -13.79 -0.76 -28.37
N GLY A 448 -14.17 -2.02 -28.61
CA GLY A 448 -13.30 -3.20 -28.56
C GLY A 448 -13.57 -4.02 -27.29
N ARG A 449 -13.67 -5.32 -27.47
CA ARG A 449 -14.03 -6.23 -26.36
C ARG A 449 -12.99 -6.23 -25.26
N ARG A 450 -13.42 -5.99 -24.01
CA ARG A 450 -12.55 -5.97 -22.82
C ARG A 450 -13.19 -6.74 -21.67
N VAL A 451 -12.39 -7.46 -20.90
CA VAL A 451 -12.80 -8.08 -19.63
C VAL A 451 -12.83 -7.03 -18.55
N ARG A 452 -13.97 -6.90 -17.84
CA ARG A 452 -14.14 -6.01 -16.68
C ARG A 452 -13.73 -6.74 -15.41
N MET A 453 -12.58 -6.40 -14.88
CA MET A 453 -12.00 -7.13 -13.75
C MET A 453 -12.78 -6.93 -12.44
N ALA A 454 -13.32 -5.74 -12.21
CA ALA A 454 -14.17 -5.49 -11.03
C ALA A 454 -15.45 -6.35 -11.06
N ASN A 455 -16.11 -6.45 -12.21
CA ASN A 455 -17.29 -7.30 -12.36
C ASN A 455 -16.95 -8.77 -12.09
N LEU A 456 -15.81 -9.26 -12.61
CA LEU A 456 -15.32 -10.60 -12.34
C LEU A 456 -15.08 -10.85 -10.85
N ALA A 457 -14.41 -9.91 -10.16
CA ALA A 457 -14.15 -10.00 -8.73
C ALA A 457 -15.44 -10.03 -7.90
N ILE A 458 -16.43 -9.17 -8.23
CA ILE A 458 -17.74 -9.14 -7.55
C ILE A 458 -18.48 -10.47 -7.71
N VAL A 459 -18.55 -10.99 -8.93
CA VAL A 459 -19.31 -12.21 -9.24
C VAL A 459 -18.68 -13.44 -8.57
N GLY A 460 -17.34 -13.48 -8.52
CA GLY A 460 -16.57 -14.56 -7.91
C GLY A 460 -16.41 -14.50 -6.39
N SER A 461 -16.94 -13.46 -5.72
CA SER A 461 -16.76 -13.25 -4.28
C SER A 461 -18.08 -13.32 -3.50
N HIS A 462 -18.02 -13.83 -2.27
CA HIS A 462 -19.19 -13.82 -1.36
C HIS A 462 -19.36 -12.47 -0.65
N SER A 463 -18.31 -11.65 -0.57
CA SER A 463 -18.31 -10.34 0.08
C SER A 463 -17.57 -9.33 -0.78
N VAL A 464 -18.13 -8.12 -0.86
CA VAL A 464 -17.56 -6.95 -1.57
C VAL A 464 -17.58 -5.78 -0.60
N ASN A 465 -16.42 -5.20 -0.30
CA ASN A 465 -16.40 -4.08 0.61
C ASN A 465 -15.74 -2.84 0.02
N GLY A 466 -16.29 -1.68 0.39
CA GLY A 466 -15.61 -0.40 0.31
C GLY A 466 -14.69 -0.18 1.51
N VAL A 467 -13.96 0.94 1.53
CA VAL A 467 -12.88 1.24 2.49
C VAL A 467 -13.11 2.51 3.33
N ALA A 468 -14.28 3.13 3.19
CA ALA A 468 -14.83 4.20 4.00
C ALA A 468 -16.34 4.23 3.79
N GLU A 469 -17.11 4.83 4.71
CA GLU A 469 -18.58 4.88 4.63
C GLU A 469 -19.05 5.54 3.32
N LEU A 470 -18.58 6.76 3.03
CA LEU A 470 -18.91 7.46 1.79
C LEU A 470 -18.53 6.65 0.53
N HIS A 471 -17.35 6.00 0.55
CA HIS A 471 -16.92 5.17 -0.56
C HIS A 471 -17.89 4.02 -0.81
N THR A 472 -18.29 3.32 0.25
CA THR A 472 -19.23 2.20 0.16
C THR A 472 -20.59 2.66 -0.39
N GLU A 473 -21.10 3.81 0.08
CA GLU A 473 -22.35 4.39 -0.45
C GLU A 473 -22.25 4.69 -1.95
N ILE A 474 -21.12 5.23 -2.42
CA ILE A 474 -20.89 5.50 -3.86
C ILE A 474 -20.85 4.18 -4.64
N LEU A 475 -20.19 3.14 -4.12
CA LEU A 475 -20.17 1.82 -4.77
C LEU A 475 -21.58 1.24 -4.91
N GLU A 476 -22.40 1.31 -3.87
CA GLU A 476 -23.75 0.76 -3.81
C GLU A 476 -24.75 1.51 -4.69
N ARG A 477 -24.67 2.85 -4.70
CA ARG A 477 -25.65 3.70 -5.38
C ARG A 477 -25.29 4.02 -6.83
N GLU A 478 -23.99 4.02 -7.19
CA GLU A 478 -23.52 4.51 -8.48
C GLU A 478 -22.69 3.46 -9.21
N VAL A 479 -21.48 3.12 -8.70
CA VAL A 479 -20.47 2.35 -9.44
C VAL A 479 -20.92 0.90 -9.68
N PHE A 480 -21.45 0.24 -8.66
CA PHE A 480 -21.88 -1.16 -8.69
C PHE A 480 -23.37 -1.34 -8.37
N ARG A 481 -24.16 -0.30 -8.62
CA ARG A 481 -25.59 -0.28 -8.27
C ARG A 481 -26.36 -1.53 -8.73
N ASP A 482 -26.18 -1.97 -9.97
CA ASP A 482 -26.90 -3.14 -10.50
C ASP A 482 -26.52 -4.44 -9.76
N PHE A 483 -25.25 -4.57 -9.34
CA PHE A 483 -24.80 -5.70 -8.52
C PHE A 483 -25.31 -5.62 -7.07
N HIS A 484 -25.36 -4.42 -6.50
CA HIS A 484 -25.95 -4.21 -5.17
C HIS A 484 -27.45 -4.52 -5.17
N GLU A 485 -28.20 -4.08 -6.18
CA GLU A 485 -29.61 -4.44 -6.34
C GLU A 485 -29.80 -5.97 -6.49
N MET A 486 -28.86 -6.66 -7.13
CA MET A 486 -28.89 -8.11 -7.32
C MET A 486 -28.51 -8.87 -6.05
N TRP A 487 -27.50 -8.41 -5.32
CA TRP A 487 -26.97 -9.08 -4.13
C TRP A 487 -26.64 -8.08 -3.01
N PRO A 488 -27.63 -7.44 -2.38
CA PRO A 488 -27.40 -6.40 -1.38
C PRO A 488 -26.55 -6.88 -0.19
N ASP A 489 -26.77 -8.11 0.26
CA ASP A 489 -26.08 -8.69 1.42
C ASP A 489 -24.58 -8.93 1.21
N ARG A 490 -24.06 -8.82 -0.02
CA ARG A 490 -22.64 -8.94 -0.30
C ARG A 490 -21.87 -7.66 -0.04
N PHE A 491 -22.56 -6.51 -0.14
CA PHE A 491 -21.91 -5.21 -0.02
C PHE A 491 -21.84 -4.78 1.45
N ASN A 492 -20.67 -4.29 1.85
CA ASN A 492 -20.46 -3.82 3.21
C ASN A 492 -19.29 -2.82 3.28
N ASN A 493 -19.21 -2.10 4.39
CA ASN A 493 -18.12 -1.15 4.65
C ASN A 493 -17.09 -1.74 5.62
N LYS A 494 -15.81 -1.60 5.29
CA LYS A 494 -14.68 -1.83 6.19
C LYS A 494 -13.78 -0.61 6.16
N THR A 495 -14.11 0.40 6.96
CA THR A 495 -13.30 1.63 7.03
C THR A 495 -11.85 1.27 7.32
N ASN A 496 -10.94 1.80 6.52
CA ASN A 496 -9.51 1.61 6.69
C ASN A 496 -9.02 2.05 8.07
N GLY A 497 -7.86 1.56 8.44
CA GLY A 497 -7.15 1.92 9.65
C GLY A 497 -5.64 1.81 9.46
N ILE A 498 -4.90 2.26 10.46
CA ILE A 498 -3.45 2.24 10.50
C ILE A 498 -2.96 1.52 11.76
N THR A 499 -1.77 0.91 11.71
CA THR A 499 -1.17 0.31 12.90
C THR A 499 -0.57 1.38 13.82
N PRO A 500 -1.00 1.47 15.09
CA PRO A 500 -0.44 2.43 16.03
C PRO A 500 1.01 2.14 16.39
N ARG A 501 1.46 0.87 16.28
CA ARG A 501 2.84 0.46 16.56
C ARG A 501 3.84 1.20 15.69
N ARG A 502 3.67 1.19 14.37
CA ARG A 502 4.53 1.93 13.46
C ARG A 502 4.25 3.44 13.47
N TRP A 503 2.96 3.84 13.42
CA TRP A 503 2.59 5.22 13.10
C TRP A 503 2.46 6.15 14.30
N LEU A 504 2.61 5.63 15.54
CA LEU A 504 2.73 6.45 16.75
C LEU A 504 3.87 5.95 17.64
N LEU A 505 3.84 4.70 18.11
CA LEU A 505 4.82 4.19 19.07
C LEU A 505 6.26 4.27 18.53
N LYS A 506 6.48 3.82 17.28
CA LYS A 506 7.79 3.84 16.62
C LYS A 506 8.18 5.23 16.09
N SER A 507 7.26 5.88 15.34
CA SER A 507 7.58 7.12 14.62
C SER A 507 7.62 8.36 15.49
N ASN A 508 6.94 8.36 16.64
CA ASN A 508 6.81 9.51 17.54
C ASN A 508 7.01 9.15 19.01
N PRO A 509 8.22 8.70 19.41
CA PRO A 509 8.49 8.29 20.79
C PRO A 509 8.17 9.37 21.84
N PRO A 510 8.45 10.69 21.62
CA PRO A 510 8.11 11.71 22.61
C PRO A 510 6.61 11.79 22.89
N LEU A 511 5.78 11.79 21.85
CA LEU A 511 4.32 11.83 22.00
C LEU A 511 3.77 10.52 22.56
N ALA A 512 4.26 9.37 22.09
CA ALA A 512 3.86 8.06 22.59
C ALA A 512 4.10 7.91 24.08
N ARG A 513 5.26 8.40 24.58
CA ARG A 513 5.60 8.41 26.00
C ARG A 513 4.61 9.28 26.77
N LEU A 514 4.39 10.50 26.32
CA LEU A 514 3.46 11.43 26.96
C LEU A 514 2.02 10.87 27.07
N ILE A 515 1.53 10.25 26.00
CA ILE A 515 0.22 9.58 25.98
C ILE A 515 0.22 8.44 27.00
N THR A 516 1.26 7.59 27.02
CA THR A 516 1.38 6.46 27.94
C THR A 516 1.43 6.93 29.41
N GLU A 517 2.13 8.00 29.70
CA GLU A 517 2.16 8.61 31.06
C GLU A 517 0.79 9.18 31.47
N THR A 518 -0.01 9.64 30.51
CA THR A 518 -1.32 10.27 30.77
C THR A 518 -2.44 9.25 30.95
N ILE A 519 -2.52 8.23 30.08
CA ILE A 519 -3.67 7.30 30.02
C ILE A 519 -3.27 5.81 30.12
N GLY A 520 -2.00 5.47 30.33
CA GLY A 520 -1.49 4.09 30.31
C GLY A 520 -1.10 3.61 28.93
N ALA A 521 -0.50 2.40 28.85
CA ALA A 521 0.06 1.83 27.62
C ALA A 521 -0.94 1.00 26.79
N GLY A 522 -2.17 0.83 27.22
CA GLY A 522 -3.17 -0.04 26.59
C GLY A 522 -3.53 0.37 25.16
N TRP A 523 -3.40 1.66 24.83
CA TRP A 523 -3.66 2.20 23.50
C TRP A 523 -2.86 1.53 22.37
N VAL A 524 -1.71 0.93 22.67
CA VAL A 524 -0.84 0.29 21.66
C VAL A 524 -1.53 -0.91 21.01
N THR A 525 -2.41 -1.61 21.71
CA THR A 525 -3.20 -2.77 21.25
C THR A 525 -4.70 -2.55 21.24
N ASN A 526 -5.16 -1.46 21.88
CA ASN A 526 -6.54 -1.03 21.90
C ASN A 526 -6.63 0.49 21.71
N LEU A 527 -6.65 0.93 20.46
CA LEU A 527 -6.59 2.36 20.12
C LEU A 527 -7.79 3.15 20.67
N GLU A 528 -8.91 2.49 21.01
CA GLU A 528 -10.08 3.13 21.67
C GLU A 528 -9.73 3.83 22.99
N GLU A 529 -8.66 3.38 23.67
CA GLU A 529 -8.22 4.02 24.91
C GLU A 529 -7.71 5.45 24.72
N LEU A 530 -7.34 5.85 23.49
CA LEU A 530 -6.99 7.24 23.18
C LEU A 530 -8.11 8.23 23.50
N ARG A 531 -9.37 7.80 23.50
CA ARG A 531 -10.50 8.65 23.90
C ARG A 531 -10.35 9.24 25.30
N GLY A 532 -9.60 8.56 26.17
CA GLY A 532 -9.26 9.04 27.50
C GLY A 532 -8.53 10.39 27.53
N LEU A 533 -7.78 10.71 26.45
CA LEU A 533 -7.08 11.99 26.32
C LEU A 533 -8.03 13.20 26.31
N ALA A 534 -9.27 13.02 25.86
CA ALA A 534 -10.23 14.12 25.79
C ALA A 534 -10.50 14.77 27.16
N ALA A 535 -10.46 14.01 28.26
CA ALA A 535 -10.63 14.51 29.61
C ALA A 535 -9.48 15.44 30.05
N HIS A 536 -8.31 15.31 29.42
CA HIS A 536 -7.08 16.04 29.74
C HIS A 536 -6.79 17.18 28.74
N ALA A 537 -7.63 17.36 27.71
CA ALA A 537 -7.36 18.31 26.61
C ALA A 537 -7.19 19.77 27.04
N SER A 538 -7.72 20.15 28.22
CA SER A 538 -7.59 21.49 28.79
C SER A 538 -6.55 21.59 29.92
N ASP A 539 -5.81 20.51 30.20
CA ASP A 539 -4.74 20.53 31.20
C ASP A 539 -3.54 21.34 30.69
N ALA A 540 -3.17 22.38 31.42
CA ALA A 540 -2.09 23.29 31.03
C ALA A 540 -0.71 22.60 31.04
N ALA A 541 -0.45 21.66 31.97
CA ALA A 541 0.80 20.93 32.05
C ALA A 541 0.94 19.94 30.89
N LEU A 542 -0.13 19.19 30.60
CA LEU A 542 -0.18 18.33 29.41
C LEU A 542 0.01 19.15 28.14
N GLY A 543 -0.66 20.30 28.01
CA GLY A 543 -0.54 21.19 26.85
C GLY A 543 0.90 21.68 26.62
N LEU A 544 1.63 22.04 27.69
CA LEU A 544 3.03 22.42 27.60
C LEU A 544 3.92 21.24 27.14
N ALA A 545 3.75 20.07 27.74
CA ALA A 545 4.48 18.88 27.38
C ALA A 545 4.19 18.43 25.92
N TRP A 546 2.95 18.59 25.48
CA TRP A 546 2.50 18.30 24.11
C TRP A 546 3.22 19.19 23.07
N ARG A 547 3.24 20.51 23.31
CA ARG A 547 3.96 21.45 22.46
C ARG A 547 5.48 21.15 22.42
N LYS A 548 6.06 20.77 23.55
CA LYS A 548 7.48 20.36 23.61
C LYS A 548 7.76 19.13 22.73
N ALA A 549 6.94 18.08 22.85
CA ALA A 549 7.04 16.88 22.01
C ALA A 549 6.88 17.21 20.52
N LYS A 550 5.92 18.08 20.20
CA LYS A 550 5.69 18.53 18.81
C LYS A 550 6.89 19.30 18.27
N ARG A 551 7.43 20.24 19.06
CA ARG A 551 8.60 21.04 18.66
C ARG A 551 9.85 20.20 18.43
N GLU A 552 10.07 19.16 19.23
CA GLU A 552 11.16 18.19 19.04
C GLU A 552 11.04 17.47 17.67
N ASN A 553 9.85 17.04 17.30
CA ASN A 553 9.59 16.42 15.99
C ASN A 553 9.79 17.42 14.83
N LYS A 554 9.40 18.67 15.00
CA LYS A 554 9.60 19.73 14.00
C LYS A 554 11.09 20.05 13.77
N LEU A 555 11.88 20.05 14.83
CA LEU A 555 13.34 20.23 14.72
C LEU A 555 13.97 19.09 13.90
N ARG A 556 13.64 17.81 14.21
CA ARG A 556 14.13 16.67 13.45
C ARG A 556 13.71 16.72 11.97
N LEU A 557 12.48 17.14 11.70
CA LEU A 557 12.00 17.29 10.32
C LEU A 557 12.72 18.45 9.61
N ALA A 558 12.94 19.58 10.28
CA ALA A 558 13.70 20.71 9.72
C ALA A 558 15.13 20.30 9.34
N GLU A 559 15.83 19.55 10.20
CA GLU A 559 17.16 18.99 9.89
C GLU A 559 17.12 18.08 8.66
N THR A 560 16.10 17.24 8.55
CA THR A 560 15.92 16.34 7.38
C THR A 560 15.68 17.13 6.10
N ILE A 561 14.87 18.20 6.15
CA ILE A 561 14.63 19.09 5.02
C ILE A 561 15.95 19.76 4.59
N VAL A 562 16.67 20.37 5.52
CA VAL A 562 17.95 21.06 5.25
C VAL A 562 18.94 20.08 4.61
N ARG A 563 19.13 18.90 5.17
CA ARG A 563 20.03 17.86 4.64
C ARG A 563 19.68 17.45 3.21
N GLN A 564 18.38 17.27 2.89
CA GLN A 564 17.98 16.94 1.51
C GLN A 564 18.30 18.08 0.52
N TYR A 565 18.16 19.34 0.95
CA TYR A 565 18.48 20.49 0.11
C TYR A 565 19.99 20.66 -0.07
N GLU A 566 20.78 20.46 0.99
CA GLU A 566 22.26 20.45 0.92
C GLU A 566 22.77 19.39 -0.05
N HIS A 567 22.20 18.17 -0.03
CA HIS A 567 22.57 17.13 -1.00
C HIS A 567 22.21 17.50 -2.45
N ARG A 568 21.29 18.44 -2.65
CA ARG A 568 20.98 19.02 -3.97
C ARG A 568 21.84 20.26 -4.29
N GLY A 569 22.80 20.62 -3.43
CA GLY A 569 23.63 21.81 -3.57
C GLY A 569 22.89 23.12 -3.29
N MET A 570 21.79 23.08 -2.54
CA MET A 570 20.96 24.25 -2.24
C MET A 570 21.00 24.55 -0.76
N ALA A 571 21.21 25.85 -0.41
CA ALA A 571 21.09 26.32 0.96
C ALA A 571 19.61 26.65 1.27
N LEU A 572 19.08 26.13 2.36
CA LEU A 572 17.74 26.41 2.83
C LEU A 572 17.70 26.56 4.34
N THR A 573 16.99 27.55 4.83
CA THR A 573 16.71 27.73 6.26
C THR A 573 15.24 27.41 6.52
N VAL A 574 14.97 26.57 7.51
CA VAL A 574 13.60 26.21 7.92
C VAL A 574 13.37 26.74 9.32
N ASN A 575 12.32 27.56 9.51
CA ASN A 575 11.91 28.05 10.81
C ASN A 575 11.06 26.99 11.53
N PRO A 576 11.54 26.33 12.60
CA PRO A 576 10.78 25.31 13.31
C PRO A 576 9.57 25.87 14.08
N ASP A 577 9.49 27.19 14.28
CA ASP A 577 8.36 27.83 14.95
C ASP A 577 7.24 28.26 13.95
N SER A 578 7.46 28.10 12.64
CA SER A 578 6.44 28.30 11.62
C SER A 578 5.40 27.18 11.63
N LEU A 579 4.19 27.41 11.11
CA LEU A 579 3.18 26.38 10.86
C LEU A 579 3.71 25.39 9.80
N PHE A 580 3.93 24.12 10.17
CA PHE A 580 4.30 23.07 9.22
C PHE A 580 3.05 22.52 8.55
N ASP A 581 2.80 23.00 7.34
CA ASP A 581 1.68 22.70 6.47
C ASP A 581 2.08 21.63 5.45
N VAL A 582 1.48 20.43 5.52
CA VAL A 582 2.04 19.24 4.89
C VAL A 582 1.06 18.59 3.93
N GLN A 583 1.48 18.44 2.67
CA GLN A 583 0.79 17.67 1.63
C GLN A 583 1.73 16.62 1.02
N VAL A 584 1.87 15.47 1.67
CA VAL A 584 2.70 14.36 1.19
C VAL A 584 1.86 13.15 0.84
N LYS A 585 1.75 12.90 -0.45
CA LYS A 585 0.96 11.81 -1.07
C LYS A 585 1.35 11.69 -2.53
N ARG A 586 0.94 10.60 -3.23
CA ARG A 586 1.09 10.52 -4.68
C ARG A 586 0.68 11.83 -5.35
N ILE A 587 1.45 12.28 -6.33
CA ILE A 587 1.06 13.45 -7.11
C ILE A 587 0.03 13.00 -8.15
N HIS A 588 -1.15 13.59 -8.07
CA HIS A 588 -2.27 13.30 -8.96
C HIS A 588 -3.23 14.49 -8.99
N GLU A 589 -3.81 14.80 -10.13
CA GLU A 589 -4.68 15.97 -10.29
C GLU A 589 -5.89 15.93 -9.32
N TYR A 590 -6.51 14.76 -9.09
CA TYR A 590 -7.65 14.68 -8.14
C TYR A 590 -7.30 14.97 -6.69
N LYS A 591 -6.01 14.77 -6.28
CA LYS A 591 -5.52 15.11 -4.93
C LYS A 591 -5.25 16.60 -4.74
N ARG A 592 -5.31 17.34 -5.83
CA ARG A 592 -5.31 18.81 -5.95
C ARG A 592 -4.10 19.49 -5.29
N GLN A 593 -2.89 18.93 -5.44
CA GLN A 593 -1.68 19.67 -5.06
C GLN A 593 -1.66 21.05 -5.71
N LEU A 594 -2.22 21.19 -6.92
CA LEU A 594 -2.32 22.45 -7.63
C LEU A 594 -3.15 23.50 -6.86
N LEU A 595 -4.21 23.11 -6.13
CA LEU A 595 -5.01 24.01 -5.28
C LEU A 595 -4.13 24.60 -4.16
N ASN A 596 -3.31 23.77 -3.52
CA ASN A 596 -2.36 24.24 -2.51
C ASN A 596 -1.26 25.13 -3.11
N VAL A 597 -0.77 24.84 -4.31
CA VAL A 597 0.18 25.71 -5.04
C VAL A 597 -0.43 27.10 -5.30
N LEU A 598 -1.70 27.18 -5.70
CA LEU A 598 -2.40 28.45 -5.90
C LEU A 598 -2.52 29.24 -4.58
N HIS A 599 -2.75 28.57 -3.46
CA HIS A 599 -2.73 29.19 -2.13
C HIS A 599 -1.34 29.74 -1.80
N VAL A 600 -0.27 28.97 -2.02
CA VAL A 600 1.11 29.40 -1.81
C VAL A 600 1.44 30.65 -2.64
N ILE A 601 1.09 30.65 -3.92
CA ILE A 601 1.31 31.81 -4.81
C ILE A 601 0.52 33.03 -4.30
N THR A 602 -0.71 32.82 -3.81
CA THR A 602 -1.54 33.90 -3.26
C THR A 602 -0.92 34.49 -1.98
N LEU A 603 -0.41 33.63 -1.08
CA LEU A 603 0.32 34.12 0.09
C LEU A 603 1.59 34.89 -0.32
N TYR A 604 2.35 34.39 -1.27
CA TYR A 604 3.53 35.04 -1.82
C TYR A 604 3.19 36.44 -2.39
N ASN A 605 2.10 36.55 -3.17
CA ASN A 605 1.64 37.84 -3.68
C ASN A 605 1.30 38.83 -2.55
N ARG A 606 0.60 38.38 -1.52
CA ARG A 606 0.29 39.22 -0.34
C ARG A 606 1.55 39.68 0.38
N LEU A 607 2.58 38.85 0.49
CA LEU A 607 3.87 39.25 1.08
C LEU A 607 4.54 40.35 0.26
N ARG A 608 4.56 40.22 -1.07
CA ARG A 608 5.11 41.24 -1.97
C ARG A 608 4.31 42.56 -1.96
N ASP A 609 3.01 42.48 -1.72
CA ASP A 609 2.12 43.63 -1.59
C ASP A 609 2.23 44.32 -0.20
N GLY A 610 3.14 43.85 0.69
CA GLY A 610 3.43 44.47 1.99
C GLY A 610 2.54 43.98 3.14
N HIS A 611 1.74 42.96 2.96
CA HIS A 611 0.83 42.40 3.97
C HIS A 611 1.47 41.37 4.92
N GLY A 612 2.81 41.32 4.98
CA GLY A 612 3.56 40.28 5.73
C GLY A 612 3.24 40.18 7.22
N SER A 613 2.85 41.30 7.88
CA SER A 613 2.52 41.31 9.32
C SER A 613 1.23 40.51 9.64
N SER A 614 0.33 40.36 8.68
CA SER A 614 -0.94 39.64 8.86
C SER A 614 -0.80 38.14 8.60
N ILE A 615 0.31 37.70 7.98
CA ILE A 615 0.54 36.31 7.58
C ILE A 615 1.25 35.54 8.70
N VAL A 616 0.70 34.37 9.08
CA VAL A 616 1.35 33.45 10.00
C VAL A 616 2.57 32.82 9.29
N ALA A 617 3.72 32.78 9.96
CA ALA A 617 4.90 32.13 9.41
C ALA A 617 4.59 30.67 9.10
N ARG A 618 4.89 30.23 7.87
CA ARG A 618 4.49 28.91 7.36
C ARG A 618 5.62 28.23 6.58
N THR A 619 5.79 26.96 6.81
CA THR A 619 6.60 26.08 5.96
C THR A 619 5.67 25.09 5.28
N VAL A 620 5.48 25.24 3.96
CA VAL A 620 4.62 24.35 3.16
C VAL A 620 5.48 23.22 2.60
N ILE A 621 5.12 22.00 2.98
CA ILE A 621 5.90 20.80 2.71
C ILE A 621 5.14 19.90 1.74
N PHE A 622 5.62 19.82 0.50
CA PHE A 622 5.15 18.86 -0.49
C PHE A 622 6.07 17.64 -0.54
N GLY A 623 5.52 16.53 -0.99
CA GLY A 623 6.28 15.31 -1.29
C GLY A 623 5.39 14.26 -1.91
N GLY A 624 5.98 13.43 -2.76
CA GLY A 624 5.25 12.36 -3.43
C GLY A 624 5.79 12.06 -4.82
N LYS A 625 5.54 10.84 -5.28
CA LYS A 625 5.94 10.36 -6.60
C LYS A 625 4.77 10.51 -7.57
N ALA A 626 5.06 10.92 -8.81
CA ALA A 626 4.15 10.84 -9.94
C ALA A 626 4.36 9.51 -10.67
N ALA A 627 3.31 8.90 -11.22
CA ALA A 627 3.49 7.74 -12.10
C ALA A 627 4.37 8.14 -13.30
N PRO A 628 5.31 7.27 -13.75
CA PRO A 628 6.28 7.63 -14.80
C PRO A 628 5.65 8.14 -16.09
N SER A 629 4.50 7.58 -16.49
CA SER A 629 3.75 7.97 -17.67
C SER A 629 2.80 9.16 -17.48
N TYR A 630 2.61 9.62 -16.23
CA TYR A 630 1.65 10.68 -15.91
C TYR A 630 2.28 12.07 -16.06
N TRP A 631 2.33 12.53 -17.27
CA TRP A 631 3.00 13.77 -17.65
C TRP A 631 2.52 15.00 -16.86
N MET A 632 1.20 15.20 -16.71
CA MET A 632 0.63 16.36 -15.99
C MET A 632 1.06 16.34 -14.50
N ALA A 633 1.06 15.21 -13.85
CA ALA A 633 1.53 15.10 -12.47
C ALA A 633 3.03 15.43 -12.35
N LYS A 634 3.85 15.03 -13.31
CA LYS A 634 5.28 15.40 -13.37
C LYS A 634 5.46 16.90 -13.60
N LEU A 635 4.61 17.52 -14.40
CA LEU A 635 4.62 18.95 -14.62
C LEU A 635 4.21 19.73 -13.35
N ILE A 636 3.26 19.21 -12.55
CA ILE A 636 2.90 19.78 -11.26
C ILE A 636 4.10 19.72 -10.28
N ILE A 637 4.87 18.62 -10.24
CA ILE A 637 6.11 18.57 -9.47
C ILE A 637 7.08 19.67 -9.90
N ARG A 638 7.24 19.86 -11.20
CA ARG A 638 8.11 20.93 -11.76
C ARG A 638 7.65 22.31 -11.34
N LEU A 639 6.32 22.57 -11.36
CA LEU A 639 5.73 23.81 -10.89
C LEU A 639 5.98 24.04 -9.39
N ILE A 640 5.77 23.03 -8.55
CA ILE A 640 6.01 23.14 -7.10
C ILE A 640 7.47 23.55 -6.82
N ASN A 641 8.43 22.92 -7.51
CA ASN A 641 9.84 23.27 -7.35
C ASN A 641 10.15 24.69 -7.88
N GLY A 642 9.58 25.09 -9.03
CA GLY A 642 9.76 26.45 -9.56
C GLY A 642 9.18 27.51 -8.63
N VAL A 643 8.03 27.25 -8.02
CA VAL A 643 7.45 28.13 -6.98
C VAL A 643 8.35 28.16 -5.74
N ALA A 644 8.86 27.02 -5.29
CA ALA A 644 9.78 26.93 -4.16
C ALA A 644 11.06 27.75 -4.41
N ASP A 645 11.69 27.60 -5.58
CA ASP A 645 12.90 28.33 -5.95
C ASP A 645 12.64 29.85 -5.95
N THR A 646 11.50 30.30 -6.49
CA THR A 646 11.15 31.72 -6.55
C THR A 646 10.85 32.30 -5.17
N VAL A 647 10.01 31.61 -4.39
CA VAL A 647 9.58 32.09 -3.05
C VAL A 647 10.73 32.10 -2.06
N ASN A 648 11.51 31.02 -2.01
CA ASN A 648 12.61 30.90 -1.04
C ASN A 648 13.77 31.85 -1.32
N ALA A 649 13.93 32.32 -2.57
CA ALA A 649 14.93 33.30 -2.96
C ALA A 649 14.51 34.77 -2.70
N ASP A 650 13.21 35.06 -2.54
CA ASP A 650 12.68 36.39 -2.40
C ASP A 650 12.82 36.91 -0.95
N PRO A 651 13.53 38.01 -0.70
CA PRO A 651 13.62 38.60 0.63
C PRO A 651 12.26 38.95 1.26
N ALA A 652 11.22 39.27 0.46
CA ALA A 652 9.87 39.55 0.94
C ALA A 652 9.17 38.34 1.61
N ALA A 653 9.58 37.14 1.23
CA ALA A 653 9.05 35.91 1.81
C ALA A 653 9.87 35.41 3.02
N ARG A 654 11.09 35.95 3.22
CA ARG A 654 12.01 35.48 4.27
C ARG A 654 11.31 35.45 5.64
N ASP A 655 11.50 34.38 6.40
CA ASP A 655 10.94 34.14 7.73
C ASP A 655 9.41 34.05 7.81
N ARG A 656 8.71 34.21 6.68
CA ARG A 656 7.24 34.15 6.62
C ARG A 656 6.69 32.99 5.82
N LEU A 657 7.33 32.66 4.71
CA LEU A 657 6.87 31.58 3.82
C LEU A 657 8.09 30.82 3.28
N THR A 658 8.18 29.55 3.63
CA THR A 658 9.15 28.62 3.06
C THR A 658 8.40 27.52 2.33
N VAL A 659 8.82 27.15 1.13
CA VAL A 659 8.20 26.11 0.32
C VAL A 659 9.23 25.02 0.02
N VAL A 660 8.90 23.78 0.30
CA VAL A 660 9.80 22.65 0.08
C VAL A 660 9.12 21.51 -0.64
N PHE A 661 9.88 20.82 -1.49
CA PHE A 661 9.51 19.52 -2.06
C PHE A 661 10.50 18.46 -1.56
N LEU A 662 10.01 17.53 -0.74
CA LEU A 662 10.80 16.41 -0.26
C LEU A 662 10.78 15.28 -1.30
N ALA A 663 11.95 15.00 -1.84
CA ALA A 663 12.14 13.95 -2.83
C ALA A 663 12.04 12.56 -2.20
N ASP A 664 11.66 11.61 -3.03
CA ASP A 664 11.63 10.18 -2.69
C ASP A 664 10.77 9.85 -1.45
N TYR A 665 9.54 10.39 -1.42
CA TYR A 665 8.59 10.08 -0.36
C TYR A 665 8.37 8.57 -0.25
N ARG A 666 8.77 8.00 0.90
CA ARG A 666 8.73 6.58 1.25
C ARG A 666 8.39 6.41 2.73
N VAL A 667 8.25 5.17 3.19
CA VAL A 667 7.79 4.90 4.58
C VAL A 667 8.74 5.51 5.62
N SER A 668 10.06 5.33 5.48
CA SER A 668 11.04 5.88 6.44
C SER A 668 11.01 7.41 6.51
N LEU A 669 10.82 8.08 5.36
CA LEU A 669 10.65 9.54 5.31
C LEU A 669 9.30 9.97 5.90
N ALA A 670 8.22 9.22 5.65
CA ALA A 670 6.91 9.48 6.25
C ALA A 670 6.95 9.40 7.79
N GLU A 671 7.71 8.47 8.35
CA GLU A 671 7.92 8.33 9.81
C GLU A 671 8.58 9.56 10.44
N GLN A 672 9.25 10.40 9.65
CA GLN A 672 9.85 11.67 10.10
C GLN A 672 8.90 12.86 9.84
N ILE A 673 8.22 12.88 8.69
CA ILE A 673 7.32 13.98 8.30
C ILE A 673 6.07 14.01 9.18
N VAL A 674 5.42 12.87 9.37
CA VAL A 674 4.11 12.79 10.03
C VAL A 674 4.13 13.34 11.47
N PRO A 675 5.11 13.00 12.33
CA PRO A 675 5.20 13.56 13.69
C PRO A 675 5.43 15.07 13.73
N GLY A 676 6.15 15.63 12.75
CA GLY A 676 6.48 17.05 12.66
C GLY A 676 5.37 17.92 12.09
N ALA A 677 4.37 17.35 11.43
CA ALA A 677 3.30 18.10 10.80
C ALA A 677 2.33 18.73 11.82
N GLU A 678 1.84 19.93 11.54
CA GLU A 678 0.81 20.61 12.32
C GLU A 678 -0.50 20.74 11.57
N LEU A 679 -0.44 20.93 10.25
CA LEU A 679 -1.57 20.95 9.35
C LEU A 679 -1.42 19.86 8.29
N SER A 680 -2.46 19.08 8.09
CA SER A 680 -2.53 17.97 7.13
C SER A 680 -3.50 18.33 6.00
N GLU A 681 -2.99 18.42 4.77
CA GLU A 681 -3.75 18.74 3.56
C GLU A 681 -4.42 17.50 2.95
N GLN A 682 -5.74 17.40 3.12
CA GLN A 682 -6.58 16.29 2.64
C GLN A 682 -7.68 16.83 1.71
N ILE A 683 -7.24 17.48 0.64
CA ILE A 683 -8.00 18.40 -0.20
C ILE A 683 -8.43 17.84 -1.56
N SER A 684 -8.60 16.52 -1.69
CA SER A 684 -9.11 15.90 -2.92
C SER A 684 -10.47 16.48 -3.35
N THR A 685 -10.79 16.39 -4.64
CA THR A 685 -12.15 16.70 -5.09
C THR A 685 -13.12 15.72 -4.45
N ALA A 686 -14.16 16.20 -3.78
CA ALA A 686 -15.10 15.33 -3.07
C ALA A 686 -15.72 14.27 -3.99
N GLY A 687 -15.74 13.02 -3.50
CA GLY A 687 -16.18 11.84 -4.26
C GLY A 687 -15.08 11.19 -5.10
N THR A 688 -13.79 11.51 -4.88
CA THR A 688 -12.68 10.93 -5.66
C THR A 688 -11.68 10.11 -4.84
N GLU A 689 -11.45 10.45 -3.58
CA GLU A 689 -10.60 9.67 -2.67
C GLU A 689 -11.43 8.61 -1.96
N ALA A 690 -11.17 7.33 -2.20
CA ALA A 690 -11.95 6.25 -1.59
C ALA A 690 -11.90 6.27 -0.05
N SER A 691 -10.74 6.49 0.54
CA SER A 691 -10.56 6.59 1.99
C SER A 691 -9.46 7.59 2.35
N GLY A 692 -8.24 7.36 1.84
CA GLY A 692 -7.03 7.90 2.41
C GLY A 692 -6.65 7.18 3.71
N THR A 693 -5.36 7.16 4.01
CA THR A 693 -4.80 6.73 5.31
C THR A 693 -3.74 7.70 5.82
N GLY A 694 -3.32 8.64 4.98
CA GLY A 694 -2.46 9.75 5.39
C GLY A 694 -3.14 10.63 6.43
N ASN A 695 -4.41 10.98 6.20
CA ASN A 695 -5.26 11.70 7.14
C ASN A 695 -5.24 11.09 8.55
N MET A 696 -5.41 9.77 8.66
CA MET A 696 -5.39 9.04 9.94
C MET A 696 -4.02 9.11 10.62
N LYS A 697 -2.92 8.99 9.88
CA LYS A 697 -1.54 9.06 10.40
C LYS A 697 -1.24 10.44 10.97
N PHE A 698 -1.59 11.49 10.23
CA PHE A 698 -1.40 12.86 10.65
C PHE A 698 -2.25 13.18 11.89
N GLY A 699 -3.54 12.83 11.88
CA GLY A 699 -4.44 12.99 13.02
C GLY A 699 -3.93 12.27 14.27
N LEU A 700 -3.48 11.02 14.14
CA LEU A 700 -2.89 10.23 15.23
C LEU A 700 -1.62 10.87 15.82
N ASN A 701 -0.92 11.70 15.06
CA ASN A 701 0.28 12.43 15.48
C ASN A 701 0.00 13.90 15.85
N GLY A 702 -1.28 14.26 16.02
CA GLY A 702 -1.70 15.56 16.50
C GLY A 702 -1.66 16.69 15.48
N ALA A 703 -1.59 16.38 14.18
CA ALA A 703 -1.82 17.38 13.14
C ALA A 703 -3.32 17.61 12.97
N LEU A 704 -3.74 18.87 12.80
CA LEU A 704 -5.11 19.20 12.42
C LEU A 704 -5.29 18.98 10.92
N THR A 705 -6.47 18.55 10.51
CA THR A 705 -6.79 18.31 9.10
C THR A 705 -7.50 19.52 8.50
N ILE A 706 -7.01 20.02 7.36
CA ILE A 706 -7.79 20.80 6.41
C ILE A 706 -8.16 19.89 5.24
N GLY A 707 -9.45 19.82 4.92
CA GLY A 707 -9.90 18.83 3.92
C GLY A 707 -11.29 19.08 3.39
N THR A 708 -11.64 18.30 2.41
CA THR A 708 -12.98 18.22 1.83
C THR A 708 -13.78 17.08 2.47
N MET A 709 -15.09 17.08 2.27
CA MET A 709 -15.98 15.98 2.68
C MET A 709 -15.82 14.81 1.70
N ASP A 710 -14.67 14.12 1.80
CA ASP A 710 -14.25 13.05 0.91
C ASP A 710 -13.57 11.91 1.68
N GLY A 711 -13.77 10.68 1.23
CA GLY A 711 -13.17 9.50 1.82
C GLY A 711 -13.38 9.41 3.33
N ALA A 712 -12.34 9.03 4.07
CA ALA A 712 -12.40 8.92 5.52
C ALA A 712 -12.43 10.27 6.28
N ASN A 713 -12.25 11.42 5.60
CA ASN A 713 -12.41 12.73 6.26
C ASN A 713 -13.82 12.90 6.82
N VAL A 714 -14.83 12.30 6.19
CA VAL A 714 -16.23 12.32 6.66
C VAL A 714 -16.32 11.71 8.05
N GLU A 715 -15.81 10.50 8.20
CA GLU A 715 -15.79 9.79 9.48
C GLU A 715 -14.84 10.45 10.50
N MET A 716 -13.70 10.98 10.05
CA MET A 716 -12.80 11.75 10.93
C MET A 716 -13.52 12.97 11.54
N ARG A 717 -14.30 13.70 10.74
CA ARG A 717 -15.09 14.83 11.24
C ARG A 717 -16.10 14.40 12.31
N GLN A 718 -16.74 13.23 12.13
CA GLN A 718 -17.66 12.67 13.11
C GLN A 718 -16.95 12.35 14.44
N GLU A 719 -15.75 11.79 14.36
CA GLU A 719 -14.98 11.33 15.52
C GLU A 719 -14.30 12.49 16.30
N VAL A 720 -13.78 13.50 15.60
CA VAL A 720 -13.10 14.62 16.26
C VAL A 720 -14.04 15.78 16.59
N GLY A 721 -15.21 15.86 15.96
CA GLY A 721 -16.17 16.96 16.07
C GLY A 721 -15.83 18.14 15.14
N ASP A 722 -16.86 18.87 14.73
CA ASP A 722 -16.80 19.96 13.74
C ASP A 722 -15.79 21.06 14.08
N ASP A 723 -15.62 21.35 15.36
CA ASP A 723 -14.72 22.41 15.84
C ASP A 723 -13.22 22.03 15.72
N ASN A 724 -12.90 20.74 15.57
CA ASN A 724 -11.53 20.24 15.62
C ASN A 724 -10.97 19.81 14.24
N ILE A 725 -11.70 20.13 13.17
CA ILE A 725 -11.30 19.88 11.78
C ILE A 725 -11.67 21.10 10.92
N PHE A 726 -10.91 21.37 9.86
CA PHE A 726 -11.15 22.48 8.95
C PHE A 726 -11.74 21.96 7.64
N ILE A 727 -13.05 21.99 7.50
CA ILE A 727 -13.75 21.52 6.29
C ILE A 727 -14.04 22.70 5.36
N PHE A 728 -13.87 22.46 4.04
CA PHE A 728 -14.18 23.41 2.97
C PHE A 728 -14.66 22.69 1.70
N GLY A 729 -15.09 23.48 0.74
CA GLY A 729 -15.38 23.03 -0.63
C GLY A 729 -16.71 22.32 -0.81
N LEU A 730 -16.95 21.88 -2.03
CA LEU A 730 -18.16 21.18 -2.44
C LEU A 730 -18.20 19.76 -1.85
N THR A 731 -19.37 19.28 -1.52
CA THR A 731 -19.64 17.85 -1.23
C THR A 731 -19.68 17.03 -2.53
N ALA A 732 -19.62 15.70 -2.44
CA ALA A 732 -19.71 14.82 -3.61
C ALA A 732 -21.01 15.06 -4.42
N ALA A 733 -22.14 15.26 -3.75
CA ALA A 733 -23.42 15.57 -4.40
C ALA A 733 -23.39 16.93 -5.15
N GLU A 734 -22.81 17.96 -4.53
CA GLU A 734 -22.66 19.29 -5.14
C GLU A 734 -21.67 19.26 -6.31
N VAL A 735 -20.61 18.48 -6.22
CA VAL A 735 -19.68 18.22 -7.35
C VAL A 735 -20.43 17.63 -8.54
N ALA A 736 -21.22 16.59 -8.32
CA ALA A 736 -22.01 15.95 -9.36
C ALA A 736 -23.03 16.91 -9.99
N ALA A 737 -23.73 17.69 -9.17
CA ALA A 737 -24.71 18.67 -9.63
C ALA A 737 -24.07 19.84 -10.39
N ARG A 738 -22.88 20.28 -9.97
CA ARG A 738 -22.20 21.44 -10.57
C ARG A 738 -21.53 21.11 -11.90
N ARG A 739 -20.94 19.94 -12.09
CA ARG A 739 -20.17 19.54 -13.28
C ARG A 739 -20.84 19.87 -14.61
N PRO A 740 -22.14 19.58 -14.84
CA PRO A 740 -22.77 19.83 -16.14
C PRO A 740 -22.88 21.32 -16.54
N HIS A 741 -22.80 22.24 -15.57
CA HIS A 741 -23.01 23.67 -15.77
C HIS A 741 -21.80 24.53 -15.40
N TYR A 742 -20.66 23.87 -15.05
CA TYR A 742 -19.48 24.56 -14.54
C TYR A 742 -18.69 25.23 -15.67
N VAL A 743 -18.43 26.55 -15.51
CA VAL A 743 -17.62 27.36 -16.42
C VAL A 743 -16.42 27.92 -15.61
N PRO A 744 -15.24 27.32 -15.70
CA PRO A 744 -14.06 27.76 -14.92
C PRO A 744 -13.67 29.21 -15.15
N GLY A 745 -13.82 29.71 -16.41
CA GLY A 745 -13.53 31.08 -16.76
C GLY A 745 -14.35 32.14 -16.02
N ASP A 746 -15.54 31.78 -15.50
CA ASP A 746 -16.32 32.70 -14.66
C ASP A 746 -15.68 32.86 -13.30
N VAL A 747 -15.23 31.77 -12.68
CA VAL A 747 -14.52 31.83 -11.39
C VAL A 747 -13.22 32.61 -11.53
N TYR A 748 -12.44 32.33 -12.58
CA TYR A 748 -11.20 33.03 -12.88
C TYR A 748 -11.41 34.55 -13.00
N ARG A 749 -12.46 35.02 -13.73
CA ARG A 749 -12.74 36.45 -13.90
C ARG A 749 -13.22 37.13 -12.62
N ASN A 750 -13.92 36.42 -11.75
CA ASN A 750 -14.54 36.99 -10.53
C ASN A 750 -13.66 36.91 -9.30
N GLU A 751 -12.51 36.24 -9.34
CA GLU A 751 -11.58 36.06 -8.22
C GLU A 751 -10.19 36.65 -8.58
N PRO A 752 -9.95 37.96 -8.30
CA PRO A 752 -8.70 38.63 -8.75
C PRO A 752 -7.42 37.98 -8.20
N SER A 753 -7.45 37.45 -6.97
CA SER A 753 -6.29 36.77 -6.37
C SER A 753 -5.95 35.47 -7.07
N LEU A 754 -6.97 34.72 -7.46
CA LEU A 754 -6.85 33.51 -8.29
C LEU A 754 -6.33 33.84 -9.68
N ALA A 755 -6.94 34.82 -10.34
CA ALA A 755 -6.53 35.25 -11.68
C ALA A 755 -5.02 35.60 -11.69
N ARG A 756 -4.58 36.43 -10.76
CA ARG A 756 -3.16 36.80 -10.62
C ARG A 756 -2.26 35.58 -10.44
N ALA A 757 -2.66 34.60 -9.62
CA ALA A 757 -1.88 33.38 -9.40
C ALA A 757 -1.77 32.53 -10.67
N VAL A 758 -2.90 32.34 -11.39
CA VAL A 758 -2.96 31.60 -12.66
C VAL A 758 -2.14 32.32 -13.74
N ASP A 759 -2.24 33.65 -13.84
CA ASP A 759 -1.46 34.46 -14.79
C ASP A 759 0.04 34.38 -14.54
N MET A 760 0.49 34.33 -13.29
CA MET A 760 1.90 34.12 -12.94
C MET A 760 2.40 32.74 -13.41
N ILE A 761 1.59 31.70 -13.28
CA ILE A 761 1.91 30.36 -13.79
C ILE A 761 2.05 30.40 -15.31
N GLY A 762 1.03 30.96 -16.00
CA GLY A 762 1.00 31.02 -17.46
C GLY A 762 1.99 31.99 -18.08
N GLY A 763 2.39 33.02 -17.33
CA GLY A 763 3.34 34.04 -17.76
C GLY A 763 4.81 33.69 -17.49
N GLY A 764 5.12 32.46 -17.02
CA GLY A 764 6.50 32.00 -16.82
C GLY A 764 7.20 32.54 -15.58
N ALA A 765 6.48 33.08 -14.59
CA ALA A 765 7.07 33.61 -13.36
C ALA A 765 7.88 32.55 -12.58
N PHE A 766 7.53 31.27 -12.72
CA PHE A 766 8.15 30.12 -12.04
C PHE A 766 8.99 29.24 -12.98
N SER A 767 9.21 29.69 -14.21
CA SER A 767 10.06 29.04 -15.23
C SER A 767 10.77 30.07 -16.10
N PRO A 768 11.67 30.90 -15.53
CA PRO A 768 12.23 32.08 -16.26
C PRO A 768 12.99 31.75 -17.55
N GLY A 769 13.47 30.52 -17.71
CA GLY A 769 14.12 30.08 -18.95
C GLY A 769 13.16 29.45 -19.98
N GLU A 770 11.94 29.13 -19.56
CA GLU A 770 10.93 28.37 -20.36
C GLU A 770 9.52 28.94 -20.07
N PRO A 771 9.17 30.12 -20.58
CA PRO A 771 7.96 30.85 -20.16
C PRO A 771 6.66 30.09 -20.44
N ASP A 772 6.61 29.25 -21.49
CA ASP A 772 5.43 28.47 -21.85
C ASP A 772 5.36 27.10 -21.15
N LEU A 773 6.35 26.74 -20.31
CA LEU A 773 6.45 25.42 -19.70
C LEU A 773 5.16 25.00 -18.97
N PHE A 774 4.55 25.90 -18.22
CA PHE A 774 3.36 25.63 -17.42
C PHE A 774 2.04 26.00 -18.09
N ARG A 775 2.06 26.38 -19.37
CA ARG A 775 0.86 26.67 -20.15
C ARG A 775 -0.17 25.54 -20.12
N PRO A 776 0.23 24.26 -20.25
CA PRO A 776 -0.72 23.17 -20.20
C PRO A 776 -1.47 23.02 -18.87
N ILE A 777 -0.88 23.44 -17.73
CA ILE A 777 -1.60 23.50 -16.45
C ILE A 777 -2.69 24.55 -16.51
N VAL A 778 -2.40 25.74 -17.03
CA VAL A 778 -3.38 26.82 -17.20
C VAL A 778 -4.47 26.40 -18.18
N ASP A 779 -4.10 25.74 -19.27
CA ASP A 779 -5.06 25.23 -20.26
C ASP A 779 -5.98 24.17 -19.63
N SER A 780 -5.49 23.26 -18.79
CA SER A 780 -6.31 22.30 -18.05
C SER A 780 -7.33 22.99 -17.14
N LEU A 781 -6.94 24.08 -16.47
CA LEU A 781 -7.80 24.85 -15.56
C LEU A 781 -8.85 25.68 -16.29
N LEU A 782 -8.55 26.25 -17.46
CA LEU A 782 -9.43 27.19 -18.18
C LEU A 782 -10.13 26.53 -19.36
N THR A 783 -9.39 26.18 -20.41
CA THR A 783 -9.93 25.63 -21.65
C THR A 783 -10.26 24.13 -21.53
N GLY A 784 -9.55 23.40 -20.67
CA GLY A 784 -9.79 21.99 -20.37
C GLY A 784 -10.94 21.74 -19.39
N GLY A 785 -11.60 22.80 -18.90
CA GLY A 785 -12.82 22.69 -18.10
C GLY A 785 -12.62 22.39 -16.63
N ASP A 786 -11.38 22.45 -16.12
CA ASP A 786 -11.06 22.21 -14.70
C ASP A 786 -11.69 20.89 -14.18
N PRO A 787 -11.28 19.72 -14.69
CA PRO A 787 -11.96 18.45 -14.44
C PRO A 787 -12.03 18.05 -12.97
N PHE A 788 -11.14 18.62 -12.14
CA PHE A 788 -11.09 18.37 -10.71
C PHE A 788 -11.58 19.53 -9.83
N LEU A 789 -12.27 20.52 -10.44
CA LEU A 789 -12.89 21.66 -9.75
C LEU A 789 -11.92 22.41 -8.81
N VAL A 790 -10.68 22.58 -9.25
CA VAL A 790 -9.64 23.31 -8.49
C VAL A 790 -10.05 24.77 -8.28
N LEU A 791 -10.50 25.45 -9.37
CA LEU A 791 -10.91 26.84 -9.29
C LEU A 791 -12.23 27.01 -8.52
N ALA A 792 -13.15 26.04 -8.66
CA ALA A 792 -14.46 26.07 -7.99
C ALA A 792 -14.35 26.13 -6.46
N ASP A 793 -13.38 25.43 -5.88
CA ASP A 793 -13.19 25.36 -4.42
C ASP A 793 -12.19 26.39 -3.89
N TYR A 794 -11.51 27.16 -4.77
CA TYR A 794 -10.44 28.06 -4.37
C TYR A 794 -10.85 29.07 -3.30
N ALA A 795 -11.94 29.80 -3.50
CA ALA A 795 -12.38 30.82 -2.55
C ALA A 795 -12.72 30.24 -1.17
N SER A 796 -13.39 29.06 -1.15
CA SER A 796 -13.71 28.33 0.07
C SER A 796 -12.45 27.83 0.78
N TYR A 797 -11.47 27.34 0.02
CA TYR A 797 -10.19 26.90 0.53
C TYR A 797 -9.38 28.05 1.13
N MET A 798 -9.31 29.21 0.47
CA MET A 798 -8.68 30.42 0.98
C MET A 798 -9.29 30.89 2.31
N ALA A 799 -10.61 30.94 2.37
CA ALA A 799 -11.33 31.30 3.59
C ALA A 799 -11.07 30.30 4.73
N CYS A 800 -10.94 29.01 4.41
CA CYS A 800 -10.58 27.97 5.37
C CYS A 800 -9.14 28.12 5.88
N GLN A 801 -8.19 28.41 5.01
CA GLN A 801 -6.79 28.67 5.37
C GLN A 801 -6.64 29.91 6.29
N GLU A 802 -7.47 30.94 6.14
CA GLU A 802 -7.54 32.08 7.07
C GLU A 802 -8.05 31.66 8.47
N ARG A 803 -9.04 30.76 8.53
CA ARG A 803 -9.48 30.16 9.81
C ARG A 803 -8.35 29.39 10.48
N VAL A 804 -7.61 28.58 9.70
CA VAL A 804 -6.39 27.87 10.18
C VAL A 804 -5.41 28.86 10.77
N ALA A 805 -5.04 29.90 10.02
CA ALA A 805 -4.07 30.91 10.45
C ALA A 805 -4.52 31.63 11.73
N THR A 806 -5.82 31.98 11.84
CA THR A 806 -6.39 32.61 13.03
C THR A 806 -6.32 31.67 14.23
N THR A 807 -6.66 30.40 14.06
CA THR A 807 -6.62 29.41 15.15
C THR A 807 -5.19 29.14 15.60
N TYR A 808 -4.21 29.09 14.67
CA TYR A 808 -2.81 28.83 14.99
C TYR A 808 -2.16 29.90 15.84
N ARG A 809 -2.62 31.17 15.77
CA ARG A 809 -2.13 32.27 16.64
C ARG A 809 -2.48 32.06 18.11
N ASP A 810 -3.50 31.27 18.42
CA ASP A 810 -3.86 30.88 19.78
C ASP A 810 -3.30 29.49 20.07
N GLU A 811 -2.09 29.48 20.61
CA GLU A 811 -1.39 28.22 20.92
C GLU A 811 -2.18 27.29 21.83
N SER A 812 -2.96 27.82 22.77
CA SER A 812 -3.72 27.01 23.72
C SER A 812 -4.88 26.30 23.02
N THR A 813 -5.61 27.02 22.18
CA THR A 813 -6.69 26.48 21.36
C THR A 813 -6.15 25.45 20.33
N TRP A 814 -5.03 25.76 19.66
CA TRP A 814 -4.40 24.82 18.72
C TRP A 814 -3.99 23.52 19.40
N THR A 815 -3.30 23.63 20.56
CA THR A 815 -2.86 22.47 21.34
C THR A 815 -4.04 21.61 21.81
N ARG A 816 -5.08 22.23 22.33
CA ARG A 816 -6.30 21.55 22.77
C ARG A 816 -6.95 20.77 21.60
N LYS A 817 -7.09 21.40 20.44
CA LYS A 817 -7.62 20.76 19.23
C LYS A 817 -6.71 19.59 18.78
N SER A 818 -5.39 19.73 18.86
CA SER A 818 -4.42 18.68 18.55
C SER A 818 -4.62 17.44 19.45
N ILE A 819 -4.78 17.63 20.77
CA ILE A 819 -5.05 16.55 21.73
C ILE A 819 -6.38 15.86 21.39
N LEU A 820 -7.44 16.65 21.12
CA LEU A 820 -8.76 16.11 20.76
C LEU A 820 -8.74 15.35 19.43
N ASN A 821 -7.92 15.76 18.45
CA ASN A 821 -7.73 15.00 17.21
C ASN A 821 -7.11 13.64 17.48
N VAL A 822 -6.06 13.57 18.32
CA VAL A 822 -5.48 12.27 18.69
C VAL A 822 -6.50 11.39 19.39
N ALA A 823 -7.28 11.94 20.32
CA ALA A 823 -8.36 11.20 20.99
C ALA A 823 -9.40 10.65 19.98
N GLY A 824 -9.77 11.46 18.99
CA GLY A 824 -10.73 11.07 17.95
C GLY A 824 -10.19 10.06 16.94
N MET A 825 -8.87 9.83 16.87
CA MET A 825 -8.30 8.81 15.98
C MET A 825 -8.51 7.37 16.48
N ALA A 826 -9.10 7.16 17.59
CA ALA A 826 -9.40 5.87 18.22
C ALA A 826 -10.02 4.85 17.24
N LYS A 827 -11.03 5.26 16.45
CA LYS A 827 -11.70 4.43 15.43
C LYS A 827 -10.76 3.92 14.35
N PHE A 828 -9.70 4.68 14.00
CA PHE A 828 -8.92 4.44 12.79
C PHE A 828 -7.74 3.47 12.98
N SER A 829 -7.96 2.45 13.80
CA SER A 829 -7.02 1.34 14.03
C SER A 829 -7.18 0.26 12.96
N SER A 830 -6.06 -0.21 12.37
CA SER A 830 -6.08 -1.41 11.52
C SER A 830 -6.46 -2.68 12.31
N ASP A 831 -6.25 -2.69 13.63
CA ASP A 831 -6.71 -3.79 14.49
C ASP A 831 -8.24 -3.89 14.52
N ARG A 832 -8.95 -2.75 14.64
CA ARG A 832 -10.41 -2.71 14.53
C ARG A 832 -10.85 -3.20 13.16
N THR A 833 -10.22 -2.69 12.08
CA THR A 833 -10.54 -3.09 10.71
C THR A 833 -10.39 -4.61 10.52
N ILE A 834 -9.28 -5.19 10.98
CA ILE A 834 -9.01 -6.64 10.86
C ILE A 834 -10.00 -7.47 11.68
N ARG A 835 -10.42 -7.04 12.88
CA ARG A 835 -11.49 -7.73 13.63
C ARG A 835 -12.80 -7.77 12.83
N GLN A 836 -13.18 -6.66 12.18
CA GLN A 836 -14.36 -6.62 11.32
C GLN A 836 -14.25 -7.56 10.10
N TYR A 837 -13.09 -7.62 9.44
CA TYR A 837 -12.87 -8.60 8.37
C TYR A 837 -12.95 -10.04 8.88
N ALA A 838 -12.35 -10.31 10.06
CA ALA A 838 -12.32 -11.64 10.66
C ALA A 838 -13.72 -12.15 10.99
N ASP A 839 -14.54 -11.29 11.61
CA ASP A 839 -15.86 -11.66 12.09
C ASP A 839 -16.91 -11.70 10.95
N GLU A 840 -16.88 -10.72 10.04
CA GLU A 840 -17.96 -10.50 9.08
C GLU A 840 -17.67 -11.09 7.68
N ILE A 841 -16.40 -11.32 7.32
CA ILE A 841 -16.02 -11.81 5.98
C ILE A 841 -15.34 -13.18 6.06
N TRP A 842 -14.28 -13.31 6.88
CA TRP A 842 -13.45 -14.51 6.86
C TRP A 842 -13.97 -15.64 7.76
N GLY A 843 -14.75 -15.32 8.78
CA GLY A 843 -15.22 -16.32 9.75
C GLY A 843 -14.06 -17.01 10.45
N VAL A 844 -13.12 -16.23 11.02
CA VAL A 844 -11.93 -16.73 11.70
C VAL A 844 -11.83 -16.17 13.13
N SER A 845 -11.22 -16.95 14.02
CA SER A 845 -10.95 -16.56 15.41
C SER A 845 -9.44 -16.53 15.68
N PRO A 846 -8.97 -15.75 16.66
CA PRO A 846 -7.58 -15.74 17.07
C PRO A 846 -7.10 -17.12 17.49
N VAL A 847 -5.87 -17.47 17.13
CA VAL A 847 -5.18 -18.70 17.51
C VAL A 847 -4.05 -18.36 18.46
N ARG A 848 -4.20 -18.68 19.73
CA ARG A 848 -3.15 -18.46 20.72
C ARG A 848 -1.97 -19.40 20.47
N VAL A 849 -0.80 -18.83 20.26
CA VAL A 849 0.50 -19.52 20.21
C VAL A 849 1.10 -19.49 21.61
N GLU A 850 1.39 -20.66 22.15
CA GLU A 850 1.94 -20.85 23.50
C GLU A 850 3.46 -20.84 23.51
#